data_dfe8ea2257696f386dac82352d89b7fc
#
_entry.id   dfe8ea2257696f386dac82352d89b7fc
#
_cell.length_a   1.000
_cell.length_b   1.000
_cell.length_c   1.000
_cell.angle_alpha   90.00
_cell.angle_beta   90.00
_cell.angle_gamma   90.00
#
_symmetry.space_group_name_H-M   'P 1'
#
loop_
_entity.id
_entity.type
_entity.pdbx_description
1 polymer ?
#
loop_
_entity_poly.entity_id
_entity_poly.type
_entity_poly.pdbx_seq_one_letter_code
_entity_poly.pdbx_strand_id
1 'polypeptide(L)'
;MKYVDVILPLPLPGMFTYSVPEGMEGCVVFGKRVLVPLGKSKKYIAMVVKVHQEKPSFKVKPIEQVLDATPTLLDRQYKLWSWISNYYMSPLGDVYNAAMPAGMKSAEKFKPRMELYVELTSKYRNEASLHVALNMLQRALKQSKALTTFLSLSHWDSLENDTPREGIKKVTKEELMNEAHCTSAIVKSLIDRDILFTYEEEVGRLNTSGESHFEQIKPLSMAQQEAYNKILLQMMKKNVVLLHGVTSSGKTEVYIHLIKQALDNHKQVLYLLPEIALTVQIMERLHKVFGDRLGIYHSKYSDAERVEIWQKQMSAHPYDVILGARSAVFLPFQNLGLVIIDEEHETSFKQQDPAPRYHARSAAIVLAGMYPDCKVLLGTATPSMESYYNAQEGKYGLVELKTRYKDIQLPEIQVVDVKDLRHRKMMTGAYSPQLLAAIREALAHGEQAILFQNRRGFAPMVECKVCGWVPKCKNCDVSLTLHKNINLLTCHYCGYTYPVPVECPNCGSTELMGRGLGTERIEDQLTDIFPEARIARMDLDTTRTRNAYERLIDDFSSGKTNLLIGTQMISKGLDFDKVSVVGILNADSMLNYPDFRAYEHAFMMMAQVSGRAGRKGKRGKVILQTKSPTLPVISQVVHNDYTGFYQDLLEERRAFHYPPFYHLVYVFLKHKHEQVCHQASMELGQTLRSWFGDRVLGPDKPAVAKVKTMNIRKIVIKLENGINQAKVREYLRYAQEKMSKDPRYGALQIYFDVDPM
;
A
#
# COMPACT_ATOMS: atom_id res chain seq x y z
N MET A 1 36.83 -26.56 -8.18
CA MET A 1 36.03 -25.59 -8.95
C MET A 1 34.61 -25.56 -8.37
N LYS A 2 34.17 -24.41 -7.87
CA LYS A 2 32.83 -24.23 -7.29
C LYS A 2 31.88 -23.65 -8.32
N TYR A 3 30.60 -23.93 -8.15
CA TYR A 3 29.51 -23.40 -8.95
C TYR A 3 28.52 -22.71 -8.05
N VAL A 4 27.80 -21.74 -8.61
CA VAL A 4 26.76 -20.98 -7.89
C VAL A 4 25.48 -20.93 -8.69
N ASP A 5 24.37 -21.20 -8.03
CA ASP A 5 23.05 -20.93 -8.56
C ASP A 5 22.60 -19.54 -8.10
N VAL A 6 22.18 -18.73 -9.05
CA VAL A 6 21.84 -17.33 -8.83
C VAL A 6 20.44 -17.00 -9.38
N ILE A 7 19.81 -16.00 -8.76
CA ILE A 7 18.57 -15.39 -9.25
C ILE A 7 18.94 -14.14 -10.05
N LEU A 8 18.45 -14.04 -11.28
CA LEU A 8 18.54 -12.83 -12.11
C LEU A 8 17.26 -11.98 -11.96
N PRO A 9 17.33 -10.63 -12.06
CA PRO A 9 16.15 -9.76 -12.03
C PRO A 9 15.38 -9.77 -13.35
N LEU A 10 15.05 -10.96 -13.84
CA LEU A 10 14.41 -11.18 -15.12
C LEU A 10 13.23 -12.17 -14.99
N PRO A 11 12.18 -12.01 -15.80
CA PRO A 11 11.02 -12.91 -15.80
C PRO A 11 11.31 -14.25 -16.47
N LEU A 12 12.40 -14.88 -16.08
CA LEU A 12 12.86 -16.16 -16.65
C LEU A 12 12.62 -17.30 -15.65
N PRO A 13 12.24 -18.48 -16.11
CA PRO A 13 12.05 -19.64 -15.24
C PRO A 13 13.37 -20.17 -14.71
N GLY A 14 13.37 -20.65 -13.48
CA GLY A 14 14.49 -21.33 -12.85
C GLY A 14 15.59 -20.41 -12.31
N MET A 15 16.67 -21.03 -11.89
CA MET A 15 17.91 -20.39 -11.46
C MET A 15 18.98 -20.57 -12.53
N PHE A 16 20.00 -19.74 -12.50
CA PHE A 16 21.09 -19.76 -13.46
C PHE A 16 22.39 -20.17 -12.76
N THR A 17 23.08 -21.16 -13.31
CA THR A 17 24.33 -21.65 -12.74
C THR A 17 25.53 -20.97 -13.41
N TYR A 18 26.48 -20.52 -12.59
CA TYR A 18 27.75 -19.92 -13.02
C TYR A 18 28.92 -20.62 -12.33
N SER A 19 30.12 -20.61 -12.96
CA SER A 19 31.34 -21.07 -12.31
C SER A 19 31.94 -19.94 -11.45
N VAL A 20 32.62 -20.34 -10.37
CA VAL A 20 33.35 -19.42 -9.49
C VAL A 20 34.83 -19.46 -9.84
N PRO A 21 35.46 -18.33 -10.22
CA PRO A 21 36.90 -18.25 -10.43
C PRO A 21 37.70 -18.61 -9.17
N GLU A 22 38.88 -19.20 -9.31
CA GLU A 22 39.71 -19.66 -8.18
C GLU A 22 39.99 -18.57 -7.14
N GLY A 23 40.23 -17.34 -7.54
CA GLY A 23 40.44 -16.21 -6.61
C GLY A 23 39.20 -15.73 -5.83
N MET A 24 38.00 -16.22 -6.17
CA MET A 24 36.73 -15.78 -5.55
C MET A 24 36.04 -16.88 -4.71
N GLU A 25 36.59 -18.10 -4.69
CA GLU A 25 35.93 -19.26 -4.05
C GLU A 25 35.61 -19.08 -2.54
N GLY A 26 36.43 -18.28 -1.82
CA GLY A 26 36.22 -17.95 -0.41
C GLY A 26 35.24 -16.82 -0.15
N CYS A 27 35.00 -16.00 -1.18
CA CYS A 27 34.17 -14.78 -1.02
C CYS A 27 32.70 -15.01 -1.39
N VAL A 28 32.40 -16.05 -2.16
CA VAL A 28 31.06 -16.33 -2.66
C VAL A 28 30.29 -17.19 -1.66
N VAL A 29 29.25 -16.62 -1.05
CA VAL A 29 28.36 -17.30 -0.11
C VAL A 29 26.91 -16.94 -0.40
N PHE A 30 25.98 -17.70 0.16
CA PHE A 30 24.54 -17.40 0.10
C PHE A 30 24.26 -15.94 0.48
N GLY A 31 23.35 -15.31 -0.27
CA GLY A 31 22.84 -13.97 0.04
C GLY A 31 23.75 -12.83 -0.42
N LYS A 32 24.86 -13.09 -1.10
CA LYS A 32 25.68 -12.05 -1.73
C LYS A 32 25.27 -11.78 -3.16
N ARG A 33 25.43 -10.53 -3.59
CA ARG A 33 25.20 -10.13 -4.97
C ARG A 33 26.48 -10.33 -5.78
N VAL A 34 26.31 -10.83 -7.00
CA VAL A 34 27.41 -11.06 -7.95
C VAL A 34 27.08 -10.45 -9.31
N LEU A 35 28.07 -9.94 -10.00
CA LEU A 35 27.95 -9.49 -11.39
C LEU A 35 28.16 -10.68 -12.31
N VAL A 36 27.18 -10.95 -13.16
CA VAL A 36 27.20 -12.08 -14.07
C VAL A 36 26.87 -11.70 -15.52
N PRO A 37 27.51 -12.30 -16.51
CA PRO A 37 27.21 -12.08 -17.93
C PRO A 37 26.03 -12.94 -18.37
N LEU A 38 25.06 -12.35 -19.10
CA LEU A 38 23.96 -13.07 -19.74
C LEU A 38 23.91 -12.73 -21.23
N GLY A 39 23.91 -13.77 -22.09
CA GLY A 39 24.00 -13.59 -23.55
C GLY A 39 25.37 -13.08 -23.99
N LYS A 40 25.44 -12.26 -25.06
CA LYS A 40 26.70 -11.80 -25.63
C LYS A 40 27.31 -10.57 -24.98
N SER A 41 26.46 -9.62 -24.50
CA SER A 41 26.92 -8.29 -24.06
C SER A 41 26.27 -7.76 -22.80
N LYS A 42 25.22 -8.41 -22.28
CA LYS A 42 24.48 -7.90 -21.11
C LYS A 42 25.06 -8.47 -19.82
N LYS A 43 25.14 -7.62 -18.80
CA LYS A 43 25.54 -7.98 -17.44
C LYS A 43 24.41 -7.67 -16.48
N TYR A 44 24.24 -8.51 -15.46
CA TYR A 44 23.19 -8.38 -14.46
C TYR A 44 23.77 -8.59 -13.06
N ILE A 45 23.17 -7.92 -12.10
CA ILE A 45 23.42 -8.20 -10.70
C ILE A 45 22.48 -9.32 -10.28
N ALA A 46 23.07 -10.42 -9.92
CA ALA A 46 22.39 -11.64 -9.52
C ALA A 46 22.57 -11.88 -8.01
N MET A 47 21.60 -12.55 -7.39
CA MET A 47 21.65 -12.97 -6.00
C MET A 47 22.07 -14.43 -5.89
N VAL A 48 23.13 -14.71 -5.15
CA VAL A 48 23.60 -16.08 -4.87
C VAL A 48 22.64 -16.77 -3.91
N VAL A 49 22.11 -17.92 -4.32
CA VAL A 49 21.17 -18.72 -3.48
C VAL A 49 21.70 -20.11 -3.15
N LYS A 50 22.64 -20.64 -3.91
CA LYS A 50 23.27 -21.93 -3.63
C LYS A 50 24.71 -21.92 -4.11
N VAL A 51 25.63 -22.48 -3.31
CA VAL A 51 27.00 -22.74 -3.69
C VAL A 51 27.21 -24.25 -3.64
N HIS A 52 27.74 -24.85 -4.71
CA HIS A 52 27.91 -26.32 -4.82
C HIS A 52 29.12 -26.68 -5.67
N GLN A 53 29.43 -27.98 -5.71
CA GLN A 53 30.56 -28.53 -6.50
C GLN A 53 30.08 -29.43 -7.66
N GLU A 54 28.78 -29.61 -7.81
CA GLU A 54 28.18 -30.43 -8.87
C GLU A 54 28.40 -29.76 -10.21
N LYS A 55 29.16 -30.43 -11.11
CA LYS A 55 29.44 -29.90 -12.45
C LYS A 55 28.17 -29.96 -13.31
N PRO A 56 27.70 -28.81 -13.85
CA PRO A 56 26.54 -28.77 -14.74
C PRO A 56 26.83 -29.56 -16.05
N SER A 57 25.78 -30.16 -16.64
CA SER A 57 25.84 -30.86 -17.91
C SER A 57 26.05 -29.95 -19.14
N PHE A 58 25.95 -28.63 -18.92
CA PHE A 58 26.08 -27.61 -19.94
C PHE A 58 27.24 -26.64 -19.64
N LYS A 59 27.70 -25.92 -20.66
CA LYS A 59 28.80 -24.95 -20.52
C LYS A 59 28.30 -23.71 -19.74
N VAL A 60 28.92 -23.45 -18.61
CA VAL A 60 28.63 -22.27 -17.75
C VAL A 60 29.68 -21.18 -17.96
N LYS A 61 29.28 -19.94 -17.76
CA LYS A 61 30.16 -18.77 -17.73
C LYS A 61 30.62 -18.51 -16.29
N PRO A 62 31.79 -17.87 -16.10
CA PRO A 62 32.22 -17.44 -14.79
C PRO A 62 31.45 -16.20 -14.29
N ILE A 63 31.35 -16.06 -12.99
CA ILE A 63 30.97 -14.78 -12.36
C ILE A 63 32.11 -13.77 -12.60
N GLU A 64 31.78 -12.49 -12.76
CA GLU A 64 32.78 -11.46 -13.02
C GLU A 64 33.26 -10.80 -11.72
N GLN A 65 32.35 -10.56 -10.77
CA GLN A 65 32.68 -9.86 -9.52
C GLN A 65 31.71 -10.25 -8.41
N VAL A 66 32.21 -10.27 -7.15
CA VAL A 66 31.41 -10.28 -5.93
C VAL A 66 31.25 -8.83 -5.45
N LEU A 67 30.02 -8.38 -5.27
CA LEU A 67 29.72 -6.97 -4.98
C LEU A 67 29.68 -6.67 -3.49
N ASP A 68 29.29 -7.64 -2.67
CA ASP A 68 29.04 -7.46 -1.25
C ASP A 68 30.16 -8.05 -0.38
N ALA A 69 30.55 -7.31 0.66
CA ALA A 69 31.47 -7.82 1.69
C ALA A 69 30.74 -8.86 2.58
N THR A 70 29.49 -8.57 2.97
CA THR A 70 28.62 -9.42 3.80
C THR A 70 27.35 -9.79 3.04
N PRO A 71 26.63 -10.88 3.40
CA PRO A 71 25.35 -11.21 2.81
C PRO A 71 24.34 -10.05 2.95
N THR A 72 23.54 -9.83 1.91
CA THR A 72 22.47 -8.82 1.85
C THR A 72 21.07 -9.41 1.83
N LEU A 73 20.98 -10.74 1.90
CA LEU A 73 19.74 -11.51 1.93
C LEU A 73 19.79 -12.53 3.07
N LEU A 74 18.73 -12.63 3.85
CA LEU A 74 18.56 -13.65 4.89
C LEU A 74 17.88 -14.91 4.32
N ASP A 75 18.15 -16.08 4.91
CA ASP A 75 17.52 -17.36 4.51
C ASP A 75 15.99 -17.30 4.57
N ARG A 76 15.42 -16.65 5.61
CA ARG A 76 13.97 -16.46 5.75
C ARG A 76 13.37 -15.60 4.64
N GLN A 77 14.09 -14.58 4.19
CA GLN A 77 13.65 -13.78 3.02
C GLN A 77 13.62 -14.64 1.75
N TYR A 78 14.66 -15.43 1.50
CA TYR A 78 14.71 -16.33 0.36
C TYR A 78 13.56 -17.37 0.41
N LYS A 79 13.26 -17.92 1.58
CA LYS A 79 12.11 -18.81 1.77
C LYS A 79 10.78 -18.12 1.44
N LEU A 80 10.61 -16.86 1.89
CA LEU A 80 9.44 -16.06 1.52
C LEU A 80 9.37 -15.81 0.01
N TRP A 81 10.49 -15.45 -0.62
CA TRP A 81 10.53 -15.25 -2.08
C TRP A 81 10.16 -16.51 -2.84
N SER A 82 10.68 -17.65 -2.40
CA SER A 82 10.37 -18.96 -2.98
C SER A 82 8.88 -19.32 -2.81
N TRP A 83 8.32 -19.02 -1.63
CA TRP A 83 6.89 -19.20 -1.40
C TRP A 83 6.04 -18.31 -2.32
N ILE A 84 6.36 -17.00 -2.42
CA ILE A 84 5.67 -16.06 -3.32
C ILE A 84 5.75 -16.54 -4.77
N SER A 85 6.94 -16.91 -5.24
CA SER A 85 7.15 -17.44 -6.59
C SER A 85 6.29 -18.67 -6.87
N ASN A 86 6.24 -19.59 -5.93
CA ASN A 86 5.46 -20.82 -6.07
C ASN A 86 3.96 -20.60 -5.95
N TYR A 87 3.52 -19.86 -4.94
CA TYR A 87 2.10 -19.65 -4.68
C TYR A 87 1.43 -18.80 -5.77
N TYR A 88 2.05 -17.68 -6.13
CA TYR A 88 1.51 -16.75 -7.13
C TYR A 88 1.95 -17.06 -8.56
N MET A 89 2.64 -18.19 -8.76
CA MET A 89 3.08 -18.68 -10.06
C MET A 89 3.86 -17.64 -10.88
N SER A 90 4.76 -16.92 -10.22
CA SER A 90 5.61 -15.91 -10.83
C SER A 90 7.07 -16.36 -10.81
N PRO A 91 7.87 -16.08 -11.85
CA PRO A 91 9.30 -16.36 -11.84
C PRO A 91 9.99 -15.75 -10.62
N LEU A 92 10.98 -16.45 -10.06
CA LEU A 92 11.71 -15.98 -8.88
C LEU A 92 12.46 -14.66 -9.15
N GLY A 93 12.86 -14.43 -10.41
CA GLY A 93 13.46 -13.18 -10.85
C GLY A 93 12.51 -11.97 -10.75
N ASP A 94 11.21 -12.16 -10.95
CA ASP A 94 10.20 -11.12 -10.73
C ASP A 94 10.09 -10.78 -9.23
N VAL A 95 10.15 -11.81 -8.37
CA VAL A 95 10.13 -11.63 -6.92
C VAL A 95 11.37 -10.87 -6.45
N TYR A 96 12.55 -11.24 -6.93
CA TYR A 96 13.81 -10.53 -6.68
C TYR A 96 13.71 -9.07 -7.12
N ASN A 97 13.13 -8.83 -8.30
CA ASN A 97 12.96 -7.50 -8.85
C ASN A 97 12.01 -6.61 -8.01
N ALA A 98 10.95 -7.20 -7.48
CA ALA A 98 10.00 -6.50 -6.63
C ALA A 98 10.51 -6.28 -5.19
N ALA A 99 11.29 -7.24 -4.66
CA ALA A 99 11.78 -7.23 -3.29
C ALA A 99 12.94 -6.28 -3.06
N MET A 100 13.95 -6.28 -3.97
CA MET A 100 15.17 -5.51 -3.79
C MET A 100 15.03 -4.07 -4.29
N PRO A 101 15.50 -3.06 -3.53
CA PRO A 101 15.61 -1.68 -3.99
C PRO A 101 16.37 -1.57 -5.32
N ALA A 102 15.98 -0.63 -6.19
CA ALA A 102 16.61 -0.49 -7.50
C ALA A 102 18.11 -0.17 -7.41
N GLY A 103 18.53 0.66 -6.44
CA GLY A 103 19.93 0.95 -6.19
C GLY A 103 20.79 -0.25 -5.80
N MET A 104 20.18 -1.32 -5.27
CA MET A 104 20.90 -2.58 -5.01
C MET A 104 20.98 -3.49 -6.24
N LYS A 105 20.27 -3.18 -7.31
CA LYS A 105 20.31 -3.89 -8.60
C LYS A 105 21.14 -3.17 -9.66
N SER A 106 21.80 -2.05 -9.31
CA SER A 106 22.72 -1.31 -10.15
C SER A 106 24.17 -1.68 -9.81
N ALA A 107 25.03 -1.74 -10.84
CA ALA A 107 26.47 -1.95 -10.67
C ALA A 107 27.19 -0.72 -10.08
N GLU A 108 26.55 0.44 -10.13
CA GLU A 108 27.07 1.64 -9.47
C GLU A 108 27.01 1.46 -7.97
N LYS A 109 28.14 1.67 -7.30
CA LYS A 109 28.18 1.64 -5.83
C LYS A 109 27.24 2.71 -5.30
N PHE A 110 26.38 2.33 -4.38
CA PHE A 110 25.60 3.27 -3.59
C PHE A 110 26.56 4.27 -2.93
N LYS A 111 26.37 5.56 -3.18
CA LYS A 111 27.11 6.62 -2.52
C LYS A 111 26.28 7.14 -1.36
N PRO A 112 26.71 6.94 -0.11
CA PRO A 112 26.05 7.55 1.02
C PRO A 112 26.06 9.09 0.88
N ARG A 113 25.11 9.74 1.50
CA ARG A 113 25.13 11.21 1.59
C ARG A 113 26.21 11.59 2.58
N MET A 114 27.22 12.30 2.09
CA MET A 114 28.26 12.90 2.94
C MET A 114 27.84 14.32 3.26
N GLU A 115 27.81 14.67 4.53
CA GLU A 115 27.62 16.05 4.97
C GLU A 115 28.92 16.60 5.56
N LEU A 116 29.18 17.87 5.29
CA LEU A 116 30.38 18.55 5.74
C LEU A 116 30.07 19.19 7.07
N TYR A 117 30.68 18.67 8.12
CA TYR A 117 30.62 19.23 9.47
C TYR A 117 31.74 20.20 9.73
N VAL A 118 31.52 21.13 10.64
CA VAL A 118 32.48 22.12 11.07
C VAL A 118 32.75 21.91 12.55
N GLU A 119 34.03 21.98 12.96
CA GLU A 119 34.43 21.86 14.36
C GLU A 119 35.61 22.74 14.65
N LEU A 120 35.82 23.12 15.95
CA LEU A 120 37.00 23.84 16.39
C LEU A 120 38.25 22.98 16.30
N THR A 121 39.35 23.56 15.82
CA THR A 121 40.65 22.89 15.86
C THR A 121 41.10 22.69 17.30
N SER A 122 41.96 21.69 17.55
CA SER A 122 42.45 21.37 18.90
C SER A 122 43.08 22.57 19.62
N LYS A 123 43.63 23.52 18.85
CA LYS A 123 44.26 24.73 19.34
C LYS A 123 43.29 25.69 20.05
N TYR A 124 42.03 25.73 19.65
CA TYR A 124 41.01 26.66 20.13
C TYR A 124 39.88 25.97 20.93
N ARG A 125 40.16 24.78 21.45
CA ARG A 125 39.19 24.01 22.24
C ARG A 125 39.21 24.33 23.74
N ASN A 126 39.83 25.41 24.18
CA ASN A 126 39.78 25.91 25.54
C ASN A 126 39.39 27.39 25.56
N GLU A 127 38.80 27.84 26.66
CA GLU A 127 38.23 29.19 26.79
C GLU A 127 39.25 30.30 26.54
N ALA A 128 40.46 30.17 27.10
CA ALA A 128 41.53 31.19 26.95
C ALA A 128 41.96 31.33 25.46
N SER A 129 42.16 30.23 24.74
CA SER A 129 42.53 30.27 23.32
C SER A 129 41.38 30.73 22.43
N LEU A 130 40.15 30.43 22.81
CA LEU A 130 38.94 30.89 22.11
C LEU A 130 38.77 32.41 22.21
N HIS A 131 39.02 33.01 23.40
CA HIS A 131 39.08 34.45 23.57
C HIS A 131 40.17 35.11 22.71
N VAL A 132 41.31 34.47 22.56
CA VAL A 132 42.36 34.94 21.64
C VAL A 132 41.87 34.93 20.20
N ALA A 133 41.20 33.87 19.76
CA ALA A 133 40.61 33.78 18.40
C ALA A 133 39.57 34.89 18.17
N LEU A 134 38.66 35.14 19.11
CA LEU A 134 37.65 36.20 19.02
C LEU A 134 38.29 37.58 18.95
N ASN A 135 39.37 37.85 19.75
CA ASN A 135 40.10 39.09 19.70
C ASN A 135 40.83 39.31 18.37
N MET A 136 41.40 38.26 17.78
CA MET A 136 42.01 38.32 16.44
C MET A 136 40.99 38.66 15.34
N LEU A 137 39.70 38.33 15.56
CA LEU A 137 38.62 38.57 14.61
C LEU A 137 37.86 39.90 14.84
N GLN A 138 38.23 40.75 15.82
CA GLN A 138 37.54 42.02 16.13
C GLN A 138 37.38 42.93 14.92
N ARG A 139 38.38 42.96 14.01
CA ARG A 139 38.31 43.76 12.76
C ARG A 139 37.65 43.06 11.61
N ALA A 140 37.31 41.77 11.75
CA ALA A 140 36.70 40.93 10.74
C ALA A 140 35.26 40.51 11.17
N LEU A 141 34.38 41.48 11.27
CA LEU A 141 33.02 41.34 11.86
C LEU A 141 32.22 40.15 11.37
N LYS A 142 32.31 39.80 10.05
CA LYS A 142 31.58 38.66 9.48
C LYS A 142 32.16 37.32 9.92
N GLN A 143 33.50 37.24 10.10
CA GLN A 143 34.17 36.04 10.60
C GLN A 143 33.89 35.85 12.10
N SER A 144 33.97 36.97 12.87
CA SER A 144 33.61 36.97 14.29
C SER A 144 32.20 36.50 14.51
N LYS A 145 31.22 37.02 13.72
CA LYS A 145 29.83 36.59 13.77
C LYS A 145 29.67 35.10 13.45
N ALA A 146 30.36 34.59 12.41
CA ALA A 146 30.29 33.17 12.07
C ALA A 146 30.84 32.27 13.19
N LEU A 147 31.94 32.67 13.84
CA LEU A 147 32.50 31.92 14.97
C LEU A 147 31.56 31.95 16.19
N THR A 148 31.00 33.11 16.57
CA THR A 148 30.04 33.20 17.69
C THR A 148 28.77 32.42 17.41
N THR A 149 28.26 32.45 16.19
CA THR A 149 27.10 31.60 15.77
C THR A 149 27.45 30.11 15.89
N PHE A 150 28.64 29.69 15.47
CA PHE A 150 29.09 28.31 15.65
C PHE A 150 29.09 27.88 17.13
N LEU A 151 29.61 28.72 18.02
CA LEU A 151 29.67 28.45 19.46
C LEU A 151 28.27 28.32 20.07
N SER A 152 27.34 29.16 19.64
CA SER A 152 25.93 29.08 20.06
C SER A 152 25.25 27.79 19.52
N LEU A 153 25.40 27.46 18.23
CA LEU A 153 24.81 26.26 17.61
C LEU A 153 25.35 24.95 18.18
N SER A 154 26.66 24.96 18.54
CA SER A 154 27.34 23.79 19.13
C SER A 154 27.08 23.64 20.63
N HIS A 155 26.36 24.59 21.25
CA HIS A 155 26.18 24.68 22.71
C HIS A 155 27.47 24.72 23.50
N TRP A 156 28.52 25.30 22.92
CA TRP A 156 29.82 25.43 23.56
C TRP A 156 29.75 26.20 24.87
N ASP A 157 28.95 27.27 24.93
CA ASP A 157 28.79 28.15 26.08
C ASP A 157 28.08 27.50 27.28
N SER A 158 27.46 26.35 27.11
CA SER A 158 26.73 25.62 28.17
C SER A 158 27.55 24.52 28.83
N LEU A 159 28.82 24.31 28.41
CA LEU A 159 29.68 23.26 28.95
C LEU A 159 30.49 23.80 30.16
N GLU A 160 30.36 23.15 31.30
CA GLU A 160 31.25 23.40 32.46
C GLU A 160 32.67 23.00 32.12
N ASN A 161 33.66 23.76 32.68
CA ASN A 161 35.09 23.73 32.33
C ASN A 161 35.80 22.36 32.45
N ASP A 162 35.14 21.35 33.06
CA ASP A 162 35.75 20.03 33.34
C ASP A 162 35.07 18.83 32.69
N THR A 163 34.12 19.04 31.79
CA THR A 163 33.42 17.93 31.13
C THR A 163 34.17 17.43 29.89
N PRO A 164 34.35 16.09 29.71
CA PRO A 164 34.86 15.54 28.45
C PRO A 164 33.95 15.91 27.29
N ARG A 165 34.51 16.31 26.16
CA ARG A 165 33.88 16.96 25.00
C ARG A 165 32.95 16.08 24.17
N GLU A 166 32.38 15.04 24.73
CA GLU A 166 31.42 14.13 24.07
C GLU A 166 29.99 14.71 23.90
N GLY A 167 29.72 15.88 24.49
CA GLY A 167 28.38 16.53 24.48
C GLY A 167 28.21 17.71 23.53
N ILE A 168 29.19 18.03 22.66
CA ILE A 168 29.05 19.15 21.73
C ILE A 168 28.16 18.75 20.58
N LYS A 169 27.09 19.53 20.31
CA LYS A 169 26.24 19.35 19.14
C LYS A 169 27.08 19.55 17.87
N LYS A 170 27.03 18.55 16.97
CA LYS A 170 27.64 18.64 15.65
C LYS A 170 26.92 19.70 14.82
N VAL A 171 27.66 20.60 14.18
CA VAL A 171 27.13 21.67 13.34
C VAL A 171 27.54 21.43 11.90
N THR A 172 26.57 21.40 10.98
CA THR A 172 26.90 21.29 9.56
C THR A 172 27.39 22.65 9.01
N LYS A 173 28.21 22.59 7.97
CA LYS A 173 28.65 23.81 7.30
C LYS A 173 27.49 24.62 6.74
N GLU A 174 26.46 23.96 6.25
CA GLU A 174 25.24 24.58 5.70
C GLU A 174 24.41 25.25 6.80
N GLU A 175 24.21 24.59 7.93
CA GLU A 175 23.54 25.16 9.13
C GLU A 175 24.26 26.42 9.61
N LEU A 176 25.59 26.36 9.76
CA LEU A 176 26.38 27.50 10.13
C LEU A 176 26.27 28.68 9.15
N MET A 177 26.29 28.41 7.85
CA MET A 177 26.17 29.45 6.83
C MET A 177 24.78 30.11 6.84
N ASN A 178 23.74 29.35 7.05
CA ASN A 178 22.35 29.84 7.09
C ASN A 178 22.12 30.72 8.34
N GLU A 179 22.47 30.23 9.51
CA GLU A 179 22.24 30.94 10.78
C GLU A 179 23.13 32.16 10.94
N ALA A 180 24.41 32.08 10.54
CA ALA A 180 25.33 33.23 10.56
C ALA A 180 25.03 34.22 9.41
N HIS A 181 24.18 33.89 8.45
CA HIS A 181 23.93 34.61 7.20
C HIS A 181 25.26 34.94 6.48
N CYS A 182 26.14 33.94 6.35
CA CYS A 182 27.47 34.10 5.77
C CYS A 182 27.69 33.22 4.54
N THR A 183 28.69 33.57 3.75
CA THR A 183 29.06 32.81 2.55
C THR A 183 30.12 31.74 2.87
N SER A 184 30.21 30.71 2.00
CA SER A 184 31.25 29.66 2.12
C SER A 184 32.68 30.22 2.18
N ALA A 185 32.95 31.40 1.60
CA ALA A 185 34.25 32.07 1.66
C ALA A 185 34.60 32.53 3.07
N ILE A 186 33.62 32.95 3.89
CA ILE A 186 33.82 33.35 5.28
C ILE A 186 34.19 32.16 6.15
N VAL A 187 33.48 31.03 5.98
CA VAL A 187 33.80 29.77 6.67
C VAL A 187 35.19 29.29 6.26
N LYS A 188 35.50 29.33 4.96
CA LYS A 188 36.83 28.98 4.45
C LYS A 188 37.95 29.84 5.08
N SER A 189 37.72 31.15 5.26
CA SER A 189 38.72 32.02 5.90
C SER A 189 38.96 31.69 7.37
N LEU A 190 37.97 31.13 8.09
CA LEU A 190 38.18 30.63 9.45
C LEU A 190 38.95 29.30 9.45
N ILE A 191 38.77 28.48 8.41
CA ILE A 191 39.56 27.26 8.20
C ILE A 191 41.00 27.60 7.84
N ASP A 192 41.21 28.53 6.91
CA ASP A 192 42.54 28.99 6.50
C ASP A 192 43.35 29.65 7.68
N ARG A 193 42.64 30.14 8.71
CA ARG A 193 43.22 30.65 9.95
C ARG A 193 43.42 29.59 11.04
N ASP A 194 43.15 28.33 10.72
CA ASP A 194 43.26 27.19 11.63
C ASP A 194 42.36 27.30 12.89
N ILE A 195 41.26 28.08 12.81
CA ILE A 195 40.28 28.22 13.89
C ILE A 195 39.24 27.10 13.83
N LEU A 196 38.68 26.85 12.63
CA LEU A 196 37.77 25.78 12.35
C LEU A 196 38.40 24.76 11.42
N PHE A 197 37.94 23.53 11.46
CA PHE A 197 38.22 22.53 10.42
C PHE A 197 36.92 21.87 9.97
N THR A 198 36.95 21.29 8.78
CA THR A 198 35.83 20.54 8.24
C THR A 198 36.17 19.08 8.11
N TYR A 199 35.21 18.24 8.39
CA TYR A 199 35.29 16.80 8.13
C TYR A 199 34.00 16.33 7.48
N GLU A 200 34.09 15.28 6.66
CA GLU A 200 32.94 14.65 6.05
C GLU A 200 32.47 13.49 6.93
N GLU A 201 31.18 13.47 7.22
CA GLU A 201 30.56 12.37 7.94
C GLU A 201 29.40 11.82 7.09
N GLU A 202 29.27 10.51 7.10
CA GLU A 202 28.15 9.84 6.46
C GLU A 202 26.87 10.13 7.25
N VAL A 203 25.93 10.84 6.61
CA VAL A 203 24.65 11.18 7.22
C VAL A 203 23.55 10.40 6.50
N GLY A 204 22.80 9.64 7.27
CA GLY A 204 21.61 8.99 6.75
C GLY A 204 20.60 10.03 6.28
N ARG A 205 20.08 9.87 5.06
CA ARG A 205 19.02 10.73 4.49
C ARG A 205 17.72 10.71 5.29
N LEU A 206 17.62 9.78 6.23
CA LEU A 206 16.44 9.52 7.06
C LEU A 206 16.47 10.24 8.41
N ASN A 207 17.61 10.81 8.80
CA ASN A 207 17.72 11.59 10.03
C ASN A 207 17.17 13.00 9.81
N THR A 208 15.91 13.19 10.13
CA THR A 208 15.38 14.54 10.37
C THR A 208 15.95 15.02 11.71
N SER A 209 16.88 15.95 11.65
CA SER A 209 17.42 16.67 12.81
C SER A 209 16.30 17.51 13.45
N GLY A 210 15.57 16.92 14.35
CA GLY A 210 14.63 17.58 15.23
C GLY A 210 14.82 16.99 16.63
N GLU A 211 14.89 17.81 17.66
CA GLU A 211 14.85 17.34 19.04
C GLU A 211 13.61 16.45 19.18
N SER A 212 13.81 15.16 19.35
CA SER A 212 12.73 14.20 19.52
C SER A 212 12.16 14.34 20.92
N HIS A 213 11.12 15.17 21.05
CA HIS A 213 10.29 15.13 22.25
C HIS A 213 9.52 13.81 22.26
N PHE A 214 9.99 12.84 23.04
CA PHE A 214 9.30 11.58 23.23
C PHE A 214 8.00 11.80 24.03
N GLU A 215 6.87 11.53 23.41
CA GLU A 215 5.59 11.53 24.11
C GLU A 215 5.42 10.22 24.88
N GLN A 216 4.91 10.31 26.11
CA GLN A 216 4.52 9.14 26.87
C GLN A 216 3.35 8.43 26.17
N ILE A 217 3.34 7.11 26.21
CA ILE A 217 2.24 6.30 25.67
C ILE A 217 0.97 6.62 26.47
N LYS A 218 -0.07 7.03 25.78
CA LYS A 218 -1.35 7.37 26.39
C LYS A 218 -2.00 6.13 27.00
N PRO A 219 -2.61 6.23 28.19
CA PRO A 219 -3.32 5.09 28.79
C PRO A 219 -4.52 4.69 27.91
N LEU A 220 -4.78 3.40 27.85
CA LEU A 220 -5.94 2.86 27.15
C LEU A 220 -7.24 3.19 27.91
N SER A 221 -8.32 3.46 27.18
CA SER A 221 -9.66 3.47 27.76
C SER A 221 -10.07 2.06 28.21
N MET A 222 -11.12 1.94 29.04
CA MET A 222 -11.58 0.62 29.52
C MET A 222 -11.86 -0.35 28.36
N ALA A 223 -12.57 0.10 27.31
CA ALA A 223 -12.87 -0.75 26.16
C ALA A 223 -11.62 -1.15 25.38
N GLN A 224 -10.65 -0.25 25.22
CA GLN A 224 -9.37 -0.53 24.56
C GLN A 224 -8.52 -1.49 25.40
N GLN A 225 -8.50 -1.33 26.74
CA GLN A 225 -7.78 -2.22 27.65
C GLN A 225 -8.38 -3.63 27.64
N GLU A 226 -9.70 -3.73 27.59
CA GLU A 226 -10.39 -5.02 27.45
C GLU A 226 -10.04 -5.68 26.13
N ALA A 227 -10.06 -4.94 25.02
CA ALA A 227 -9.68 -5.44 23.71
C ALA A 227 -8.21 -5.87 23.68
N TYR A 228 -7.31 -5.08 24.26
CA TYR A 228 -5.88 -5.42 24.40
C TYR A 228 -5.69 -6.73 25.15
N ASN A 229 -6.33 -6.90 26.31
CA ASN A 229 -6.25 -8.13 27.10
C ASN A 229 -6.79 -9.34 26.32
N LYS A 230 -7.92 -9.18 25.61
CA LYS A 230 -8.49 -10.22 24.75
C LYS A 230 -7.54 -10.60 23.59
N ILE A 231 -6.89 -9.61 22.98
CA ILE A 231 -5.88 -9.86 21.93
C ILE A 231 -4.76 -10.73 22.46
N LEU A 232 -4.21 -10.39 23.63
CA LEU A 232 -3.13 -11.17 24.23
C LEU A 232 -3.57 -12.62 24.53
N LEU A 233 -4.76 -12.81 25.11
CA LEU A 233 -5.33 -14.13 25.36
C LEU A 233 -5.53 -14.94 24.06
N GLN A 234 -6.00 -14.29 23.01
CA GLN A 234 -6.14 -14.95 21.70
C GLN A 234 -4.79 -15.29 21.09
N MET A 235 -3.78 -14.42 21.20
CA MET A 235 -2.43 -14.66 20.69
C MET A 235 -1.72 -15.82 21.40
N MET A 236 -2.10 -16.17 22.64
CA MET A 236 -1.61 -17.37 23.29
C MET A 236 -2.07 -18.67 22.59
N LYS A 237 -3.25 -18.64 21.96
CA LYS A 237 -3.89 -19.82 21.34
C LYS A 237 -3.77 -19.82 19.81
N LYS A 238 -3.64 -18.66 19.19
CA LYS A 238 -3.68 -18.45 17.74
C LYS A 238 -2.48 -17.61 17.28
N ASN A 239 -2.00 -17.89 16.08
CA ASN A 239 -0.91 -17.09 15.49
C ASN A 239 -1.41 -15.83 14.80
N VAL A 240 -2.69 -15.81 14.39
CA VAL A 240 -3.34 -14.68 13.74
C VAL A 240 -4.57 -14.29 14.53
N VAL A 241 -4.72 -13.01 14.84
CA VAL A 241 -5.89 -12.44 15.53
C VAL A 241 -6.48 -11.33 14.67
N LEU A 242 -7.79 -11.35 14.49
CA LEU A 242 -8.56 -10.30 13.83
C LEU A 242 -9.15 -9.35 14.89
N LEU A 243 -8.75 -8.09 14.85
CA LEU A 243 -9.37 -7.00 15.61
C LEU A 243 -10.40 -6.31 14.74
N HIS A 244 -11.67 -6.61 14.94
CA HIS A 244 -12.79 -5.93 14.33
C HIS A 244 -13.20 -4.76 15.21
N GLY A 245 -12.73 -3.56 14.89
CA GLY A 245 -13.00 -2.35 15.68
C GLY A 245 -13.64 -1.26 14.83
N VAL A 246 -14.76 -0.71 15.27
CA VAL A 246 -15.45 0.38 14.56
C VAL A 246 -14.53 1.55 14.23
N THR A 247 -14.90 2.35 13.22
CA THR A 247 -14.13 3.56 12.86
C THR A 247 -13.99 4.48 14.07
N SER A 248 -12.80 5.06 14.27
CA SER A 248 -12.49 5.94 15.40
C SER A 248 -12.62 5.28 16.79
N SER A 249 -12.48 3.96 16.88
CA SER A 249 -12.40 3.26 18.18
C SER A 249 -11.02 3.39 18.86
N GLY A 250 -10.04 3.96 18.16
CA GLY A 250 -8.68 4.12 18.66
C GLY A 250 -7.84 2.85 18.58
N LYS A 251 -8.03 2.02 17.56
CA LYS A 251 -7.21 0.82 17.28
C LYS A 251 -5.72 1.11 17.34
N THR A 252 -5.30 2.26 16.84
CA THR A 252 -3.89 2.66 16.82
C THR A 252 -3.28 2.72 18.22
N GLU A 253 -4.03 3.14 19.26
CA GLU A 253 -3.52 3.10 20.64
C GLU A 253 -3.26 1.68 21.12
N VAL A 254 -4.17 0.76 20.80
CA VAL A 254 -3.97 -0.67 21.10
C VAL A 254 -2.73 -1.21 20.39
N TYR A 255 -2.51 -0.80 19.14
CA TYR A 255 -1.30 -1.20 18.39
C TYR A 255 -0.03 -0.66 19.05
N ILE A 256 -0.01 0.60 19.47
CA ILE A 256 1.14 1.21 20.16
C ILE A 256 1.51 0.41 21.43
N HIS A 257 0.52 0.00 22.22
CA HIS A 257 0.75 -0.82 23.41
C HIS A 257 1.30 -2.21 23.07
N LEU A 258 0.79 -2.86 22.01
CA LEU A 258 1.31 -4.16 21.53
C LEU A 258 2.73 -4.03 20.97
N ILE A 259 3.03 -2.95 20.23
CA ILE A 259 4.38 -2.65 19.76
C ILE A 259 5.31 -2.51 20.95
N LYS A 260 4.95 -1.68 21.94
CA LYS A 260 5.76 -1.51 23.15
C LYS A 260 6.07 -2.85 23.82
N GLN A 261 5.06 -3.71 24.01
CA GLN A 261 5.25 -5.03 24.58
C GLN A 261 6.22 -5.91 23.77
N ALA A 262 6.13 -5.86 22.44
CA ALA A 262 7.06 -6.58 21.58
C ALA A 262 8.50 -6.06 21.73
N LEU A 263 8.67 -4.74 21.80
CA LEU A 263 9.97 -4.09 22.01
C LEU A 263 10.57 -4.38 23.38
N ASP A 264 9.76 -4.43 24.44
CA ASP A 264 10.18 -4.81 25.78
C ASP A 264 10.68 -6.27 25.83
N ASN A 265 10.21 -7.11 24.89
CA ASN A 265 10.69 -8.48 24.68
C ASN A 265 11.83 -8.58 23.63
N HIS A 266 12.47 -7.48 23.27
CA HIS A 266 13.53 -7.40 22.27
C HIS A 266 13.15 -8.01 20.91
N LYS A 267 11.89 -7.86 20.51
CA LYS A 267 11.38 -8.31 19.21
C LYS A 267 11.19 -7.15 18.26
N GLN A 268 11.43 -7.40 16.97
CA GLN A 268 11.11 -6.45 15.90
C GLN A 268 9.63 -6.52 15.54
N VAL A 269 9.12 -5.42 15.06
CA VAL A 269 7.72 -5.25 14.63
C VAL A 269 7.64 -4.80 13.18
N LEU A 270 6.79 -5.45 12.39
CA LEU A 270 6.38 -5.00 11.07
C LEU A 270 4.94 -4.46 11.16
N TYR A 271 4.77 -3.17 10.91
CA TYR A 271 3.45 -2.54 10.84
C TYR A 271 3.13 -2.15 9.40
N LEU A 272 2.21 -2.88 8.78
CA LEU A 272 1.76 -2.66 7.41
C LEU A 272 0.51 -1.79 7.38
N LEU A 273 0.56 -0.77 6.54
CA LEU A 273 -0.56 0.10 6.18
C LEU A 273 -0.75 0.13 4.66
N PRO A 274 -1.99 0.35 4.18
CA PRO A 274 -2.21 0.72 2.79
C PRO A 274 -1.42 1.98 2.44
N GLU A 275 -0.87 2.06 1.23
CA GLU A 275 0.00 3.17 0.82
C GLU A 275 -0.66 4.56 1.01
N ILE A 276 -1.97 4.63 0.79
CA ILE A 276 -2.76 5.86 0.96
C ILE A 276 -2.95 6.21 2.45
N ALA A 277 -2.96 5.22 3.34
CA ALA A 277 -3.11 5.42 4.78
C ALA A 277 -1.80 5.79 5.49
N LEU A 278 -0.64 5.68 4.82
CA LEU A 278 0.64 6.20 5.29
C LEU A 278 0.65 7.73 5.22
N THR A 279 -0.15 8.34 6.09
CA THR A 279 -0.22 9.80 6.20
C THR A 279 0.87 10.32 7.12
N VAL A 280 1.22 11.60 6.95
CA VAL A 280 2.16 12.30 7.86
C VAL A 280 1.69 12.16 9.31
N GLN A 281 0.40 12.23 9.56
CA GLN A 281 -0.19 12.13 10.90
C GLN A 281 0.16 10.82 11.63
N ILE A 282 0.07 9.66 10.95
CA ILE A 282 0.41 8.38 11.58
C ILE A 282 1.92 8.23 11.74
N MET A 283 2.70 8.71 10.77
CA MET A 283 4.16 8.68 10.83
C MET A 283 4.67 9.53 11.99
N GLU A 284 4.22 10.78 12.12
CA GLU A 284 4.57 11.68 13.22
C GLU A 284 4.15 11.14 14.58
N ARG A 285 2.94 10.58 14.67
CA ARG A 285 2.44 9.99 15.91
C ARG A 285 3.30 8.84 16.39
N LEU A 286 3.69 7.94 15.51
CA LEU A 286 4.57 6.82 15.87
C LEU A 286 6.00 7.29 16.14
N HIS A 287 6.48 8.27 15.38
CA HIS A 287 7.81 8.85 15.60
C HIS A 287 7.93 9.55 16.97
N LYS A 288 6.89 10.27 17.40
CA LYS A 288 6.85 10.87 18.73
C LYS A 288 6.93 9.84 19.87
N VAL A 289 6.44 8.62 19.64
CA VAL A 289 6.45 7.54 20.65
C VAL A 289 7.72 6.70 20.57
N PHE A 290 8.17 6.33 19.38
CA PHE A 290 9.26 5.36 19.19
C PHE A 290 10.58 5.98 18.71
N GLY A 291 10.59 7.25 18.30
CA GLY A 291 11.76 7.98 17.88
C GLY A 291 12.59 7.25 16.82
N ASP A 292 13.90 7.19 17.03
CA ASP A 292 14.88 6.58 16.11
C ASP A 292 14.78 5.05 15.99
N ARG A 293 13.96 4.40 16.84
CA ARG A 293 13.63 2.98 16.76
C ARG A 293 12.67 2.66 15.60
N LEU A 294 12.01 3.69 15.02
CA LEU A 294 11.05 3.59 13.94
C LEU A 294 11.72 3.81 12.58
N GLY A 295 11.67 2.82 11.71
CA GLY A 295 11.97 2.96 10.28
C GLY A 295 10.68 3.04 9.46
N ILE A 296 10.65 3.93 8.47
CA ILE A 296 9.49 4.09 7.56
C ILE A 296 9.91 3.63 6.18
N TYR A 297 9.11 2.75 5.55
CA TYR A 297 9.43 2.18 4.24
C TYR A 297 8.24 2.23 3.28
N HIS A 298 8.31 3.08 2.27
CA HIS A 298 7.26 3.19 1.24
C HIS A 298 7.80 3.61 -0.14
N SER A 299 6.95 3.49 -1.17
CA SER A 299 7.31 3.70 -2.58
C SER A 299 7.68 5.15 -2.93
N LYS A 300 7.26 6.14 -2.13
CA LYS A 300 7.60 7.56 -2.35
C LYS A 300 9.01 7.94 -1.89
N TYR A 301 9.67 7.06 -1.14
CA TYR A 301 11.08 7.27 -0.81
C TYR A 301 11.96 7.04 -2.03
N SER A 302 13.03 7.82 -2.12
CA SER A 302 14.06 7.64 -3.14
C SER A 302 14.67 6.24 -3.03
N ASP A 303 15.24 5.74 -4.12
CA ASP A 303 15.93 4.45 -4.10
C ASP A 303 17.07 4.42 -3.09
N ALA A 304 17.74 5.55 -2.89
CA ALA A 304 18.83 5.68 -1.92
C ALA A 304 18.34 5.49 -0.47
N GLU A 305 17.25 6.15 -0.08
CA GLU A 305 16.63 5.98 1.25
C GLU A 305 16.21 4.53 1.48
N ARG A 306 15.65 3.88 0.46
CA ARG A 306 15.25 2.48 0.54
C ARG A 306 16.44 1.54 0.71
N VAL A 307 17.59 1.83 0.07
CA VAL A 307 18.84 1.10 0.26
C VAL A 307 19.37 1.30 1.68
N GLU A 308 19.36 2.51 2.21
CA GLU A 308 19.78 2.80 3.59
C GLU A 308 18.96 2.02 4.62
N ILE A 309 17.61 1.99 4.46
CA ILE A 309 16.75 1.21 5.35
C ILE A 309 17.10 -0.28 5.28
N TRP A 310 17.33 -0.81 4.06
CA TRP A 310 17.72 -2.21 3.89
C TRP A 310 19.03 -2.53 4.59
N GLN A 311 20.06 -1.68 4.38
CA GLN A 311 21.37 -1.83 5.02
C GLN A 311 21.28 -1.71 6.55
N LYS A 312 20.49 -0.75 7.05
CA LYS A 312 20.23 -0.58 8.49
C LYS A 312 19.60 -1.86 9.08
N GLN A 313 18.62 -2.47 8.38
CA GLN A 313 17.99 -3.71 8.82
C GLN A 313 18.95 -4.92 8.81
N MET A 314 19.96 -4.91 7.96
CA MET A 314 21.02 -5.93 7.94
C MET A 314 22.15 -5.66 8.94
N SER A 315 22.21 -4.48 9.56
CA SER A 315 23.26 -4.09 10.49
C SER A 315 23.08 -4.72 11.89
N ALA A 316 24.05 -4.52 12.77
CA ALA A 316 23.96 -4.92 14.19
C ALA A 316 22.89 -4.15 14.97
N HIS A 317 22.48 -2.97 14.51
CA HIS A 317 21.48 -2.09 15.13
C HIS A 317 20.33 -1.79 14.16
N PRO A 318 19.49 -2.77 13.82
CA PRO A 318 18.35 -2.56 12.92
C PRO A 318 17.30 -1.67 13.59
N TYR A 319 16.36 -1.15 12.79
CA TYR A 319 15.14 -0.58 13.36
C TYR A 319 14.34 -1.65 14.09
N ASP A 320 13.79 -1.30 15.24
CA ASP A 320 12.92 -2.18 16.03
C ASP A 320 11.51 -2.24 15.45
N VAL A 321 11.03 -1.12 14.90
CA VAL A 321 9.72 -1.02 14.27
C VAL A 321 9.88 -0.57 12.82
N ILE A 322 9.32 -1.33 11.90
CA ILE A 322 9.17 -0.90 10.51
C ILE A 322 7.71 -0.59 10.23
N LEU A 323 7.43 0.67 9.93
CA LEU A 323 6.16 1.11 9.38
C LEU A 323 6.27 1.15 7.86
N GLY A 324 5.39 0.47 7.15
CA GLY A 324 5.50 0.47 5.71
C GLY A 324 4.25 0.07 4.95
N ALA A 325 4.32 0.28 3.63
CA ALA A 325 3.34 -0.22 2.69
C ALA A 325 3.65 -1.69 2.31
N ARG A 326 2.89 -2.20 1.36
CA ARG A 326 2.98 -3.56 0.81
C ARG A 326 4.40 -4.10 0.65
N SER A 327 5.34 -3.30 0.13
CA SER A 327 6.71 -3.76 -0.14
C SER A 327 7.58 -3.94 1.11
N ALA A 328 7.16 -3.42 2.27
CA ALA A 328 7.92 -3.56 3.50
C ALA A 328 8.01 -5.03 3.98
N VAL A 329 7.12 -5.90 3.50
CA VAL A 329 7.17 -7.34 3.80
C VAL A 329 8.46 -8.03 3.31
N PHE A 330 9.17 -7.42 2.37
CA PHE A 330 10.41 -7.96 1.82
C PHE A 330 11.67 -7.56 2.61
N LEU A 331 11.56 -6.61 3.54
CA LEU A 331 12.71 -6.18 4.33
C LEU A 331 13.30 -7.31 5.18
N PRO A 332 14.61 -7.30 5.44
CA PRO A 332 15.23 -8.28 6.31
C PRO A 332 14.89 -8.00 7.78
N PHE A 333 14.30 -8.99 8.44
CA PHE A 333 14.06 -8.99 9.88
C PHE A 333 14.94 -10.06 10.53
N GLN A 334 15.61 -9.70 11.61
CA GLN A 334 16.48 -10.63 12.35
C GLN A 334 15.68 -11.38 13.43
N ASN A 335 14.79 -10.67 14.14
CA ASN A 335 14.00 -11.20 15.25
C ASN A 335 12.56 -10.68 15.26
N LEU A 336 11.80 -10.95 14.19
CA LEU A 336 10.41 -10.52 14.06
C LEU A 336 9.52 -11.21 15.09
N GLY A 337 8.78 -10.46 15.90
CA GLY A 337 7.86 -10.98 16.94
C GLY A 337 6.42 -10.54 16.78
N LEU A 338 6.16 -9.46 16.06
CA LEU A 338 4.80 -8.97 15.84
C LEU A 338 4.66 -8.41 14.42
N VAL A 339 3.57 -8.78 13.77
CA VAL A 339 3.14 -8.18 12.50
C VAL A 339 1.77 -7.58 12.72
N ILE A 340 1.63 -6.30 12.45
CA ILE A 340 0.34 -5.58 12.46
C ILE A 340 -0.02 -5.23 11.01
N ILE A 341 -1.23 -5.55 10.61
CA ILE A 341 -1.77 -5.21 9.29
C ILE A 341 -3.05 -4.43 9.52
N ASP A 342 -2.97 -3.12 9.43
CA ASP A 342 -4.12 -2.25 9.59
C ASP A 342 -4.85 -2.08 8.27
N GLU A 343 -6.18 -1.89 8.34
CA GLU A 343 -7.07 -1.90 7.17
C GLU A 343 -6.84 -3.13 6.28
N GLU A 344 -6.81 -4.33 6.91
CA GLU A 344 -6.43 -5.61 6.29
C GLU A 344 -7.24 -5.98 5.04
N HIS A 345 -8.46 -5.43 4.91
CA HIS A 345 -9.38 -5.62 3.80
C HIS A 345 -8.97 -4.87 2.52
N GLU A 346 -7.98 -3.98 2.61
CA GLU A 346 -7.64 -3.09 1.52
C GLU A 346 -7.04 -3.81 0.31
N THR A 347 -7.65 -3.56 -0.85
CA THR A 347 -7.23 -4.17 -2.12
C THR A 347 -5.83 -3.74 -2.56
N SER A 348 -5.31 -2.62 -2.05
CA SER A 348 -3.95 -2.14 -2.34
C SER A 348 -2.83 -3.04 -1.79
N PHE A 349 -3.14 -3.93 -0.85
CA PHE A 349 -2.21 -4.98 -0.43
C PHE A 349 -1.96 -6.05 -1.50
N LYS A 350 -2.82 -6.16 -2.50
CA LYS A 350 -2.59 -6.99 -3.68
C LYS A 350 -1.81 -6.21 -4.74
N GLN A 351 -0.65 -6.73 -5.16
CA GLN A 351 0.08 -6.21 -6.30
C GLN A 351 -0.56 -6.75 -7.59
N GLN A 352 -0.99 -5.87 -8.47
CA GLN A 352 -1.58 -6.27 -9.75
C GLN A 352 -0.55 -6.25 -10.88
N ASP A 353 0.26 -5.21 -10.96
CA ASP A 353 1.31 -5.03 -11.94
C ASP A 353 2.43 -4.17 -11.33
N PRO A 354 3.72 -4.46 -11.58
CA PRO A 354 4.24 -5.65 -12.28
C PRO A 354 4.11 -6.95 -11.46
N ALA A 355 4.49 -8.09 -12.09
CA ALA A 355 4.67 -9.35 -11.34
C ALA A 355 5.76 -9.20 -10.24
N PRO A 356 5.70 -10.00 -9.16
CA PRO A 356 4.70 -11.00 -8.79
C PRO A 356 3.38 -10.37 -8.32
N ARG A 357 2.25 -11.01 -8.62
CA ARG A 357 0.92 -10.55 -8.20
C ARG A 357 0.57 -11.06 -6.80
N TYR A 358 1.44 -10.78 -5.84
CA TYR A 358 1.28 -11.23 -4.46
C TYR A 358 0.33 -10.36 -3.66
N HIS A 359 -0.23 -10.93 -2.58
CA HIS A 359 -0.99 -10.21 -1.57
C HIS A 359 -0.13 -10.05 -0.31
N ALA A 360 0.16 -8.80 0.09
CA ALA A 360 1.07 -8.53 1.20
C ALA A 360 0.56 -9.05 2.54
N ARG A 361 -0.76 -9.02 2.82
CA ARG A 361 -1.36 -9.63 4.00
C ARG A 361 -0.99 -11.12 4.10
N SER A 362 -1.23 -11.88 3.03
CA SER A 362 -0.91 -13.32 3.01
C SER A 362 0.59 -13.57 3.12
N ALA A 363 1.40 -12.78 2.42
CA ALA A 363 2.86 -12.88 2.48
C ALA A 363 3.40 -12.56 3.89
N ALA A 364 2.81 -11.58 4.58
CA ALA A 364 3.19 -11.20 5.94
C ALA A 364 2.80 -12.28 6.98
N ILE A 365 1.64 -12.92 6.81
CA ILE A 365 1.23 -14.07 7.64
C ILE A 365 2.23 -15.25 7.48
N VAL A 366 2.62 -15.53 6.23
CA VAL A 366 3.62 -16.59 5.95
C VAL A 366 4.99 -16.20 6.49
N LEU A 367 5.41 -14.94 6.33
CA LEU A 367 6.66 -14.43 6.91
C LEU A 367 6.68 -14.61 8.44
N ALA A 368 5.59 -14.21 9.12
CA ALA A 368 5.46 -14.38 10.57
C ALA A 368 5.61 -15.85 11.00
N GLY A 369 5.03 -16.77 10.24
CA GLY A 369 5.16 -18.22 10.49
C GLY A 369 6.58 -18.78 10.36
N MET A 370 7.53 -18.02 9.79
CA MET A 370 8.95 -18.39 9.71
C MET A 370 9.76 -17.98 10.95
N TYR A 371 9.15 -17.24 11.88
CA TYR A 371 9.77 -16.81 13.14
C TYR A 371 9.09 -17.47 14.32
N PRO A 372 9.87 -18.00 15.28
CA PRO A 372 9.31 -18.56 16.51
C PRO A 372 8.49 -17.50 17.24
N ASP A 373 7.29 -17.88 17.67
CA ASP A 373 6.37 -17.07 18.49
C ASP A 373 5.93 -15.72 17.87
N CYS A 374 6.21 -15.48 16.60
CA CYS A 374 5.73 -14.28 15.93
C CYS A 374 4.21 -14.32 15.78
N LYS A 375 3.54 -13.24 16.18
CA LYS A 375 2.09 -13.09 16.12
C LYS A 375 1.67 -12.08 15.08
N VAL A 376 0.47 -12.27 14.53
CA VAL A 376 -0.11 -11.39 13.52
C VAL A 376 -1.41 -10.80 14.05
N LEU A 377 -1.53 -9.48 13.99
CA LEU A 377 -2.77 -8.77 14.25
C LEU A 377 -3.29 -8.16 12.96
N LEU A 378 -4.48 -8.56 12.56
CA LEU A 378 -5.23 -7.95 11.46
C LEU A 378 -6.21 -6.94 12.06
N GLY A 379 -6.10 -5.67 11.69
CA GLY A 379 -6.99 -4.64 12.21
C GLY A 379 -7.85 -4.02 11.11
N THR A 380 -9.14 -3.82 11.41
CA THR A 380 -10.06 -3.20 10.46
C THR A 380 -11.37 -2.81 11.12
N ALA A 381 -12.10 -1.88 10.50
CA ALA A 381 -13.50 -1.60 10.85
C ALA A 381 -14.50 -2.44 10.03
N THR A 382 -14.04 -2.92 8.89
CA THR A 382 -14.85 -3.68 7.93
C THR A 382 -14.01 -4.86 7.44
N PRO A 383 -13.99 -5.99 8.15
CA PRO A 383 -13.19 -7.15 7.80
C PRO A 383 -13.42 -7.63 6.36
N SER A 384 -12.39 -8.17 5.71
CA SER A 384 -12.58 -8.92 4.47
C SER A 384 -13.36 -10.21 4.74
N MET A 385 -14.16 -10.65 3.77
CA MET A 385 -14.94 -11.89 3.89
C MET A 385 -14.06 -13.08 4.28
N GLU A 386 -12.86 -13.18 3.71
CA GLU A 386 -11.93 -14.27 3.96
C GLU A 386 -11.35 -14.22 5.38
N SER A 387 -10.97 -13.03 5.88
CA SER A 387 -10.43 -12.89 7.24
C SER A 387 -11.48 -13.15 8.30
N TYR A 388 -12.70 -12.65 8.08
CA TYR A 388 -13.79 -12.87 9.02
C TYR A 388 -14.25 -14.33 9.01
N TYR A 389 -14.32 -14.96 7.83
CA TYR A 389 -14.59 -16.40 7.71
C TYR A 389 -13.56 -17.24 8.46
N ASN A 390 -12.27 -16.95 8.30
CA ASN A 390 -11.21 -17.65 9.04
C ASN A 390 -11.31 -17.44 10.55
N ALA A 391 -11.81 -16.29 11.00
CA ALA A 391 -12.05 -16.04 12.41
C ALA A 391 -13.27 -16.82 12.93
N GLN A 392 -14.37 -16.87 12.16
CA GLN A 392 -15.57 -17.67 12.52
C GLN A 392 -15.29 -19.18 12.54
N GLU A 393 -14.49 -19.68 11.60
CA GLU A 393 -14.04 -21.07 11.56
C GLU A 393 -12.97 -21.41 12.63
N GLY A 394 -12.63 -20.43 13.48
CA GLY A 394 -11.67 -20.62 14.57
C GLY A 394 -10.22 -20.79 14.11
N LYS A 395 -9.88 -20.51 12.85
CA LYS A 395 -8.50 -20.47 12.38
C LYS A 395 -7.77 -19.25 12.92
N TYR A 396 -8.46 -18.09 12.97
CA TYR A 396 -7.99 -16.86 13.57
C TYR A 396 -8.68 -16.62 14.92
N GLY A 397 -8.05 -15.86 15.81
CA GLY A 397 -8.73 -15.29 16.96
C GLY A 397 -9.60 -14.11 16.53
N LEU A 398 -10.73 -13.90 17.17
CA LEU A 398 -11.59 -12.74 16.93
C LEU A 398 -11.67 -11.89 18.20
N VAL A 399 -11.41 -10.59 18.05
CA VAL A 399 -11.63 -9.59 19.09
C VAL A 399 -12.41 -8.43 18.50
N GLU A 400 -13.48 -8.03 19.19
CA GLU A 400 -14.34 -6.93 18.75
C GLU A 400 -14.16 -5.70 19.64
N LEU A 401 -14.07 -4.52 19.02
CA LEU A 401 -14.05 -3.22 19.70
C LEU A 401 -15.20 -2.36 19.15
N LYS A 402 -16.37 -2.51 19.77
CA LYS A 402 -17.66 -2.00 19.26
C LYS A 402 -17.93 -0.53 19.57
N THR A 403 -17.17 0.07 20.50
CA THR A 403 -17.37 1.45 20.92
C THR A 403 -16.37 2.41 20.28
N ARG A 404 -16.82 3.59 19.91
CA ARG A 404 -15.94 4.68 19.50
C ARG A 404 -15.23 5.28 20.73
N TYR A 405 -14.07 5.85 20.50
CA TYR A 405 -13.35 6.58 21.56
C TYR A 405 -14.22 7.72 22.09
N LYS A 406 -14.32 7.85 23.42
CA LYS A 406 -15.20 8.81 24.13
C LYS A 406 -16.70 8.63 23.86
N ASP A 407 -17.17 7.42 23.56
CA ASP A 407 -18.57 7.06 23.34
C ASP A 407 -19.32 7.93 22.33
N ILE A 408 -18.59 8.48 21.35
CA ILE A 408 -19.18 9.28 20.27
C ILE A 408 -20.11 8.39 19.44
N GLN A 409 -21.36 8.80 19.27
CA GLN A 409 -22.34 8.06 18.48
C GLN A 409 -21.92 7.95 17.00
N LEU A 410 -22.35 6.87 16.37
CA LEU A 410 -22.23 6.71 14.91
C LEU A 410 -23.02 7.83 14.21
N PRO A 411 -22.58 8.29 13.03
CA PRO A 411 -23.30 9.31 12.28
C PRO A 411 -24.70 8.85 11.91
N GLU A 412 -25.60 9.79 11.75
CA GLU A 412 -26.91 9.52 11.19
C GLU A 412 -26.82 9.41 9.68
N ILE A 413 -27.26 8.28 9.12
CA ILE A 413 -27.25 8.05 7.67
C ILE A 413 -28.67 8.23 7.14
N GLN A 414 -28.88 9.29 6.36
CA GLN A 414 -30.13 9.54 5.63
C GLN A 414 -29.99 9.00 4.21
N VAL A 415 -30.79 7.99 3.89
CA VAL A 415 -30.88 7.45 2.52
C VAL A 415 -31.81 8.30 1.69
N VAL A 416 -31.38 8.68 0.49
CA VAL A 416 -32.15 9.49 -0.44
C VAL A 416 -32.38 8.72 -1.72
N ASP A 417 -33.64 8.51 -2.08
CA ASP A 417 -34.05 7.93 -3.35
C ASP A 417 -33.95 8.97 -4.47
N VAL A 418 -32.83 8.92 -5.20
CA VAL A 418 -32.60 9.84 -6.33
C VAL A 418 -33.47 9.50 -7.55
N LYS A 419 -34.07 8.32 -7.64
CA LYS A 419 -35.01 7.93 -8.70
C LYS A 419 -36.31 8.72 -8.55
N ASP A 420 -36.91 8.69 -7.35
CA ASP A 420 -38.13 9.43 -7.03
C ASP A 420 -37.92 10.94 -7.23
N LEU A 421 -36.82 11.50 -6.71
CA LEU A 421 -36.51 12.92 -6.84
C LEU A 421 -36.30 13.36 -8.30
N ARG A 422 -35.68 12.52 -9.13
CA ARG A 422 -35.56 12.80 -10.58
C ARG A 422 -36.89 12.80 -11.28
N HIS A 423 -37.77 11.84 -10.96
CA HIS A 423 -39.11 11.77 -11.51
C HIS A 423 -39.91 13.05 -11.17
N ARG A 424 -39.76 13.55 -9.95
CA ARG A 424 -40.37 14.82 -9.48
C ARG A 424 -39.63 16.07 -9.94
N LYS A 425 -38.52 15.97 -10.70
CA LYS A 425 -37.69 17.08 -11.18
C LYS A 425 -37.09 17.94 -10.04
N MET A 426 -36.88 17.35 -8.86
CA MET A 426 -36.35 18.03 -7.66
C MET A 426 -34.84 18.02 -7.56
N MET A 427 -34.14 17.29 -8.43
CA MET A 427 -32.67 17.22 -8.40
C MET A 427 -32.03 18.43 -9.06
N THR A 428 -30.99 18.99 -8.44
CA THR A 428 -30.10 19.99 -9.05
C THR A 428 -28.83 19.27 -9.56
N GLY A 429 -28.83 18.90 -10.83
CA GLY A 429 -27.75 18.10 -11.41
C GLY A 429 -27.63 16.72 -10.75
N ALA A 430 -26.54 16.47 -10.03
CA ALA A 430 -26.28 15.22 -9.29
C ALA A 430 -26.71 15.30 -7.82
N TYR A 431 -27.22 16.43 -7.36
CA TYR A 431 -27.41 16.70 -5.93
C TYR A 431 -28.88 16.71 -5.55
N SER A 432 -29.22 16.01 -4.49
CA SER A 432 -30.55 16.05 -3.90
C SER A 432 -30.75 17.33 -3.06
N PRO A 433 -32.00 17.81 -2.89
CA PRO A 433 -32.29 18.94 -2.01
C PRO A 433 -31.78 18.73 -0.58
N GLN A 434 -31.89 17.49 -0.06
CA GLN A 434 -31.42 17.11 1.29
C GLN A 434 -29.90 17.28 1.43
N LEU A 435 -29.13 16.89 0.40
CA LEU A 435 -27.68 17.04 0.39
C LEU A 435 -27.28 18.51 0.33
N LEU A 436 -27.90 19.29 -0.56
CA LEU A 436 -27.59 20.72 -0.68
C LEU A 436 -27.97 21.49 0.59
N ALA A 437 -29.09 21.15 1.21
CA ALA A 437 -29.49 21.77 2.48
C ALA A 437 -28.50 21.44 3.61
N ALA A 438 -28.07 20.18 3.73
CA ALA A 438 -27.11 19.76 4.75
C ALA A 438 -25.74 20.45 4.58
N ILE A 439 -25.25 20.58 3.33
CA ILE A 439 -23.99 21.31 3.03
C ILE A 439 -24.15 22.79 3.43
N ARG A 440 -25.24 23.43 3.03
CA ARG A 440 -25.50 24.85 3.34
C ARG A 440 -25.54 25.11 4.85
N GLU A 441 -26.20 24.21 5.58
CA GLU A 441 -26.26 24.26 7.04
C GLU A 441 -24.86 24.13 7.68
N ALA A 442 -24.06 23.16 7.24
CA ALA A 442 -22.69 22.97 7.73
C ALA A 442 -21.81 24.20 7.47
N LEU A 443 -21.83 24.75 6.24
CA LEU A 443 -21.06 25.93 5.90
C LEU A 443 -21.48 27.16 6.68
N ALA A 444 -22.77 27.35 6.90
CA ALA A 444 -23.33 28.47 7.72
C ALA A 444 -22.86 28.41 9.17
N HIS A 445 -22.63 27.22 9.73
CA HIS A 445 -22.08 27.02 11.08
C HIS A 445 -20.55 27.02 11.14
N GLY A 446 -19.86 27.30 10.04
CA GLY A 446 -18.40 27.25 9.97
C GLY A 446 -17.83 25.84 10.06
N GLU A 447 -18.65 24.83 9.83
CA GLU A 447 -18.27 23.41 9.78
C GLU A 447 -17.83 23.03 8.36
N GLN A 448 -17.38 21.80 8.20
CA GLN A 448 -16.85 21.30 6.93
C GLN A 448 -17.71 20.16 6.38
N ALA A 449 -17.73 20.03 5.07
CA ALA A 449 -18.40 18.94 4.39
C ALA A 449 -17.46 18.16 3.48
N ILE A 450 -17.71 16.86 3.34
CA ILE A 450 -17.01 15.96 2.41
C ILE A 450 -18.01 15.40 1.42
N LEU A 451 -17.66 15.44 0.12
CA LEU A 451 -18.42 14.79 -0.93
C LEU A 451 -17.62 13.64 -1.52
N PHE A 452 -18.17 12.46 -1.39
CA PHE A 452 -17.58 11.24 -1.91
C PHE A 452 -18.18 10.86 -3.27
N GLN A 453 -17.30 10.70 -4.27
CA GLN A 453 -17.64 10.19 -5.59
C GLN A 453 -16.70 9.04 -5.94
N ASN A 454 -17.23 7.83 -6.12
CA ASN A 454 -16.40 6.72 -6.59
C ASN A 454 -16.09 6.88 -8.09
N ARG A 455 -14.82 7.12 -8.42
CA ARG A 455 -14.33 7.28 -9.82
C ARG A 455 -13.58 6.04 -10.33
N ARG A 456 -13.14 5.13 -9.44
CA ARG A 456 -12.30 4.00 -9.88
C ARG A 456 -13.09 2.96 -10.66
N GLY A 457 -12.53 2.58 -11.82
CA GLY A 457 -12.95 1.41 -12.58
C GLY A 457 -14.30 1.57 -13.25
N PHE A 458 -14.49 2.61 -14.04
CA PHE A 458 -15.66 2.71 -14.89
C PHE A 458 -15.62 1.61 -15.96
N ALA A 459 -16.07 0.41 -15.59
CA ALA A 459 -16.49 -0.56 -16.58
C ALA A 459 -17.73 0.03 -17.28
N PRO A 460 -17.73 0.17 -18.59
CA PRO A 460 -18.90 0.67 -19.30
C PRO A 460 -20.07 -0.31 -19.06
N MET A 461 -21.01 0.10 -18.24
CA MET A 461 -22.25 -0.64 -17.95
C MET A 461 -23.41 0.06 -18.66
N VAL A 462 -24.47 -0.71 -18.91
CA VAL A 462 -25.77 -0.14 -19.29
C VAL A 462 -26.60 0.02 -18.01
N GLU A 463 -27.19 1.19 -17.85
CA GLU A 463 -28.08 1.50 -16.75
C GLU A 463 -29.33 2.20 -17.30
N CYS A 464 -30.51 1.82 -16.85
CA CYS A 464 -31.72 2.54 -17.15
C CYS A 464 -31.75 3.86 -16.36
N LYS A 465 -31.87 4.98 -17.06
CA LYS A 465 -31.94 6.30 -16.43
C LYS A 465 -33.19 6.47 -15.54
N VAL A 466 -34.28 5.83 -15.92
CA VAL A 466 -35.59 5.96 -15.26
C VAL A 466 -35.64 5.11 -13.98
N CYS A 467 -35.42 3.79 -14.10
CA CYS A 467 -35.61 2.87 -12.97
C CYS A 467 -34.31 2.38 -12.30
N GLY A 468 -33.14 2.69 -12.84
CA GLY A 468 -31.87 2.25 -12.29
C GLY A 468 -31.53 0.78 -12.59
N TRP A 469 -32.31 0.08 -13.42
CA TRP A 469 -32.03 -1.28 -13.80
C TRP A 469 -30.65 -1.44 -14.45
N VAL A 470 -29.90 -2.43 -14.01
CA VAL A 470 -28.58 -2.80 -14.56
C VAL A 470 -28.62 -4.29 -14.93
N PRO A 471 -28.18 -4.68 -16.14
CA PRO A 471 -28.17 -6.07 -16.56
C PRO A 471 -27.17 -6.90 -15.75
N LYS A 472 -27.63 -8.03 -15.20
CA LYS A 472 -26.81 -8.98 -14.47
C LYS A 472 -26.60 -10.28 -15.23
N CYS A 473 -25.50 -10.97 -14.98
CA CYS A 473 -25.23 -12.29 -15.51
C CYS A 473 -26.08 -13.35 -14.78
N LYS A 474 -26.73 -14.21 -15.56
CA LYS A 474 -27.56 -15.30 -14.98
C LYS A 474 -26.75 -16.36 -14.25
N ASN A 475 -25.46 -16.52 -14.60
CA ASN A 475 -24.61 -17.60 -14.09
C ASN A 475 -23.65 -17.13 -12.97
N CYS A 476 -23.43 -15.82 -12.80
CA CYS A 476 -22.38 -15.30 -11.93
C CYS A 476 -22.86 -14.21 -10.98
N ASP A 477 -24.09 -13.77 -11.08
CA ASP A 477 -24.69 -12.66 -10.32
C ASP A 477 -23.84 -11.36 -10.28
N VAL A 478 -23.07 -11.12 -11.33
CA VAL A 478 -22.31 -9.87 -11.52
C VAL A 478 -22.96 -9.03 -12.62
N SER A 479 -22.83 -7.72 -12.54
CA SER A 479 -23.26 -6.82 -13.60
C SER A 479 -22.50 -7.09 -14.89
N LEU A 480 -23.18 -6.92 -16.03
CA LEU A 480 -22.58 -7.14 -17.34
C LEU A 480 -21.89 -5.88 -17.85
N THR A 481 -20.77 -6.06 -18.52
CA THR A 481 -19.99 -4.97 -19.12
C THR A 481 -20.42 -4.73 -20.56
N LEU A 482 -20.64 -3.47 -20.92
CA LEU A 482 -20.97 -3.06 -22.28
C LEU A 482 -19.72 -2.98 -23.16
N HIS A 483 -19.69 -3.76 -24.22
CA HIS A 483 -18.72 -3.65 -25.30
C HIS A 483 -19.30 -2.78 -26.43
N LYS A 484 -19.05 -1.48 -26.38
CA LYS A 484 -19.63 -0.51 -27.33
C LYS A 484 -19.35 -0.83 -28.78
N ASN A 485 -18.16 -1.36 -29.09
CA ASN A 485 -17.73 -1.67 -30.47
C ASN A 485 -18.59 -2.75 -31.15
N ILE A 486 -19.18 -3.63 -30.37
CA ILE A 486 -20.01 -4.76 -30.85
C ILE A 486 -21.45 -4.71 -30.32
N ASN A 487 -21.77 -3.67 -29.54
CA ASN A 487 -23.08 -3.47 -28.89
C ASN A 487 -23.59 -4.69 -28.11
N LEU A 488 -22.69 -5.35 -27.39
CA LEU A 488 -23.00 -6.53 -26.59
C LEU A 488 -22.69 -6.31 -25.10
N LEU A 489 -23.48 -6.94 -24.27
CA LEU A 489 -23.30 -7.03 -22.82
C LEU A 489 -22.64 -8.37 -22.51
N THR A 490 -21.49 -8.37 -21.82
CA THR A 490 -20.70 -9.58 -21.58
C THR A 490 -20.34 -9.73 -20.11
N CYS A 491 -20.45 -10.94 -19.59
CA CYS A 491 -19.91 -11.33 -18.30
C CYS A 491 -18.44 -11.72 -18.43
N HIS A 492 -17.53 -10.99 -17.74
CA HIS A 492 -16.10 -11.29 -17.78
C HIS A 492 -15.66 -12.49 -16.91
N TYR A 493 -16.60 -13.19 -16.30
CA TYR A 493 -16.35 -14.42 -15.54
C TYR A 493 -16.65 -15.68 -16.35
N CYS A 494 -17.82 -15.76 -16.96
CA CYS A 494 -18.24 -16.96 -17.67
C CYS A 494 -18.39 -16.78 -19.19
N GLY A 495 -18.18 -15.58 -19.74
CA GLY A 495 -18.35 -15.28 -21.16
C GLY A 495 -19.80 -15.15 -21.61
N TYR A 496 -20.79 -15.27 -20.69
CA TYR A 496 -22.19 -15.08 -21.05
C TYR A 496 -22.42 -13.71 -21.69
N THR A 497 -22.98 -13.71 -22.89
CA THR A 497 -23.13 -12.49 -23.71
C THR A 497 -24.56 -12.41 -24.25
N TYR A 498 -25.14 -11.21 -24.23
CA TYR A 498 -26.38 -10.93 -24.94
C TYR A 498 -26.44 -9.48 -25.49
N PRO A 499 -27.30 -9.19 -26.48
CA PRO A 499 -27.39 -7.87 -27.05
C PRO A 499 -27.91 -6.85 -26.04
N VAL A 500 -27.52 -5.58 -26.20
CA VAL A 500 -28.09 -4.49 -25.41
C VAL A 500 -29.59 -4.39 -25.75
N PRO A 501 -30.49 -4.48 -24.76
CA PRO A 501 -31.91 -4.38 -25.02
C PRO A 501 -32.27 -2.98 -25.50
N VAL A 502 -33.26 -2.89 -26.39
CA VAL A 502 -33.76 -1.62 -26.92
C VAL A 502 -34.54 -0.85 -25.86
N GLU A 503 -35.26 -1.61 -25.02
CA GLU A 503 -36.08 -1.11 -23.93
C GLU A 503 -35.67 -1.75 -22.60
N CYS A 504 -35.81 -1.02 -21.52
CA CYS A 504 -35.54 -1.53 -20.18
C CYS A 504 -36.54 -2.67 -19.83
N PRO A 505 -36.04 -3.88 -19.53
CA PRO A 505 -36.94 -5.00 -19.19
C PRO A 505 -37.77 -4.77 -17.91
N ASN A 506 -37.36 -3.81 -17.07
CA ASN A 506 -38.00 -3.52 -15.79
C ASN A 506 -39.10 -2.44 -15.90
N CYS A 507 -38.94 -1.43 -16.75
CA CYS A 507 -39.86 -0.29 -16.81
C CYS A 507 -40.25 0.16 -18.22
N GLY A 508 -39.82 -0.54 -19.28
CA GLY A 508 -40.14 -0.21 -20.68
C GLY A 508 -39.47 1.02 -21.24
N SER A 509 -38.63 1.73 -20.48
CA SER A 509 -37.94 2.95 -20.94
C SER A 509 -36.88 2.63 -21.97
N THR A 510 -36.78 3.44 -23.02
CA THR A 510 -35.72 3.38 -24.02
C THR A 510 -34.43 4.14 -23.59
N GLU A 511 -34.46 4.85 -22.46
CA GLU A 511 -33.32 5.61 -21.94
C GLU A 511 -32.28 4.74 -21.23
N LEU A 512 -31.58 3.92 -22.00
CA LEU A 512 -30.49 3.07 -21.52
C LEU A 512 -29.14 3.75 -21.82
N MET A 513 -28.37 4.14 -20.81
CA MET A 513 -27.08 4.83 -21.02
C MET A 513 -26.02 4.42 -20.01
N GLY A 514 -24.73 4.49 -20.44
CA GLY A 514 -23.57 4.41 -19.57
C GLY A 514 -22.94 5.80 -19.35
N ARG A 515 -22.89 6.30 -18.13
CA ARG A 515 -22.19 7.57 -17.80
C ARG A 515 -21.63 7.57 -16.37
N GLY A 516 -20.43 8.16 -16.19
CA GLY A 516 -19.87 8.60 -14.91
C GLY A 516 -19.63 10.11 -14.90
N LEU A 517 -19.85 10.76 -13.76
CA LEU A 517 -19.47 12.14 -13.50
C LEU A 517 -18.01 12.20 -13.00
N GLY A 518 -17.15 12.99 -13.64
CA GLY A 518 -15.80 13.27 -13.15
C GLY A 518 -15.83 14.24 -11.96
N THR A 519 -14.85 14.14 -11.06
CA THR A 519 -14.69 15.04 -9.90
C THR A 519 -14.52 16.51 -10.29
N GLU A 520 -13.89 16.80 -11.42
CA GLU A 520 -13.72 18.13 -11.99
C GLU A 520 -15.07 18.80 -12.29
N ARG A 521 -15.97 18.09 -12.97
CA ARG A 521 -17.30 18.61 -13.25
C ARG A 521 -18.15 18.80 -11.98
N ILE A 522 -17.91 18.03 -10.95
CA ILE A 522 -18.56 18.19 -9.63
C ILE A 522 -18.06 19.47 -8.97
N GLU A 523 -16.76 19.75 -9.03
CA GLU A 523 -16.13 20.96 -8.53
C GLU A 523 -16.73 22.21 -9.18
N ASP A 524 -16.78 22.24 -10.53
CA ASP A 524 -17.38 23.36 -11.29
C ASP A 524 -18.83 23.62 -10.87
N GLN A 525 -19.67 22.58 -10.85
CA GLN A 525 -21.07 22.71 -10.46
C GLN A 525 -21.29 23.20 -9.03
N LEU A 526 -20.44 22.78 -8.11
CA LEU A 526 -20.55 23.21 -6.71
C LEU A 526 -20.04 24.61 -6.48
N THR A 527 -19.09 25.08 -7.27
CA THR A 527 -18.64 26.47 -7.26
C THR A 527 -19.78 27.41 -7.67
N ASP A 528 -20.59 27.00 -8.68
CA ASP A 528 -21.78 27.76 -9.07
C ASP A 528 -22.88 27.75 -7.99
N ILE A 529 -23.08 26.62 -7.28
CA ILE A 529 -24.15 26.46 -6.27
C ILE A 529 -23.77 27.10 -4.94
N PHE A 530 -22.50 27.07 -4.56
CA PHE A 530 -21.94 27.59 -3.30
C PHE A 530 -20.75 28.51 -3.58
N PRO A 531 -20.97 29.75 -4.07
CA PRO A 531 -19.88 30.68 -4.37
C PRO A 531 -19.02 31.04 -3.14
N GLU A 532 -19.60 30.92 -1.94
CA GLU A 532 -18.92 31.17 -0.67
C GLU A 532 -18.04 30.00 -0.19
N ALA A 533 -18.19 28.82 -0.79
CA ALA A 533 -17.44 27.65 -0.40
C ALA A 533 -16.00 27.68 -0.91
N ARG A 534 -15.07 27.33 -0.06
CA ARG A 534 -13.67 27.11 -0.42
C ARG A 534 -13.48 25.62 -0.72
N ILE A 535 -13.62 25.28 -1.99
CA ILE A 535 -13.66 23.90 -2.46
C ILE A 535 -12.24 23.39 -2.69
N ALA A 536 -11.96 22.15 -2.29
CA ALA A 536 -10.77 21.41 -2.65
C ALA A 536 -11.13 20.07 -3.26
N ARG A 537 -10.31 19.60 -4.21
CA ARG A 537 -10.46 18.31 -4.85
C ARG A 537 -9.30 17.38 -4.50
N MET A 538 -9.62 16.17 -4.04
CA MET A 538 -8.66 15.12 -3.68
C MET A 538 -8.88 13.89 -4.54
N ASP A 539 -8.18 13.82 -5.65
CA ASP A 539 -8.17 12.69 -6.57
C ASP A 539 -6.74 12.39 -7.06
N LEU A 540 -6.60 11.38 -7.93
CA LEU A 540 -5.28 10.96 -8.42
C LEU A 540 -4.56 12.08 -9.21
N ASP A 541 -5.30 12.98 -9.85
CA ASP A 541 -4.73 14.04 -10.68
C ASP A 541 -4.18 15.17 -9.81
N THR A 542 -4.89 15.53 -8.73
CA THR A 542 -4.50 16.60 -7.79
C THR A 542 -3.46 16.16 -6.76
N THR A 543 -3.25 14.85 -6.57
CA THR A 543 -2.38 14.28 -5.52
C THR A 543 -1.17 13.51 -6.06
N ARG A 544 -0.71 13.84 -7.27
CA ARG A 544 0.42 13.14 -7.93
C ARG A 544 1.74 13.27 -7.16
N THR A 545 1.96 14.40 -6.48
CA THR A 545 3.17 14.63 -5.67
C THR A 545 2.84 14.53 -4.19
N ARG A 546 3.83 14.15 -3.38
CA ARG A 546 3.71 14.08 -1.92
C ARG A 546 3.29 15.43 -1.34
N ASN A 547 3.96 16.49 -1.72
CA ASN A 547 3.71 17.85 -1.22
C ASN A 547 2.30 18.35 -1.57
N ALA A 548 1.75 17.99 -2.74
CA ALA A 548 0.40 18.36 -3.12
C ALA A 548 -0.66 17.67 -2.25
N TYR A 549 -0.45 16.39 -1.95
CA TYR A 549 -1.34 15.61 -1.09
C TYR A 549 -1.31 16.15 0.36
N GLU A 550 -0.13 16.37 0.92
CA GLU A 550 0.05 16.90 2.27
C GLU A 550 -0.58 18.31 2.41
N ARG A 551 -0.33 19.20 1.44
CA ARG A 551 -0.94 20.54 1.42
C ARG A 551 -2.45 20.51 1.41
N LEU A 552 -3.08 19.64 0.61
CA LEU A 552 -4.54 19.50 0.58
C LEU A 552 -5.10 19.08 1.96
N ILE A 553 -4.43 18.16 2.63
CA ILE A 553 -4.82 17.73 3.98
C ILE A 553 -4.67 18.88 4.99
N ASP A 554 -3.56 19.58 4.95
CA ASP A 554 -3.27 20.70 5.87
C ASP A 554 -4.25 21.86 5.65
N ASP A 555 -4.54 22.22 4.40
CA ASP A 555 -5.48 23.28 4.07
C ASP A 555 -6.91 22.93 4.51
N PHE A 556 -7.30 21.65 4.40
CA PHE A 556 -8.60 21.21 4.88
C PHE A 556 -8.63 21.09 6.42
N SER A 557 -7.61 20.53 7.05
CA SER A 557 -7.52 20.40 8.51
C SER A 557 -7.49 21.77 9.22
N SER A 558 -6.77 22.75 8.66
CA SER A 558 -6.70 24.12 9.19
C SER A 558 -7.98 24.93 8.95
N GLY A 559 -8.88 24.46 8.07
CA GLY A 559 -10.11 25.17 7.70
C GLY A 559 -9.92 26.23 6.61
N LYS A 560 -8.77 26.27 5.93
CA LYS A 560 -8.60 27.09 4.73
C LYS A 560 -9.54 26.69 3.61
N THR A 561 -9.84 25.39 3.52
CA THR A 561 -10.89 24.83 2.67
C THR A 561 -11.99 24.22 3.54
N ASN A 562 -13.26 24.31 3.11
CA ASN A 562 -14.41 23.88 3.90
C ASN A 562 -15.31 22.86 3.19
N LEU A 563 -15.10 22.63 1.90
CA LEU A 563 -15.79 21.61 1.12
C LEU A 563 -14.76 20.76 0.35
N LEU A 564 -14.65 19.46 0.70
CA LEU A 564 -13.71 18.55 0.10
C LEU A 564 -14.44 17.56 -0.82
N ILE A 565 -14.09 17.56 -2.09
CA ILE A 565 -14.60 16.59 -3.07
C ILE A 565 -13.51 15.55 -3.27
N GLY A 566 -13.85 14.26 -3.15
CA GLY A 566 -12.82 13.27 -3.40
C GLY A 566 -13.32 11.87 -3.70
N THR A 567 -12.35 11.05 -4.06
CA THR A 567 -12.55 9.64 -4.38
C THR A 567 -12.16 8.76 -3.18
N GLN A 568 -11.82 7.51 -3.40
CA GLN A 568 -11.38 6.58 -2.34
C GLN A 568 -10.26 7.12 -1.42
N MET A 569 -9.56 8.19 -1.82
CA MET A 569 -8.49 8.77 -1.01
C MET A 569 -9.01 9.44 0.28
N ILE A 570 -10.23 10.00 0.26
CA ILE A 570 -10.84 10.60 1.45
C ILE A 570 -11.37 9.60 2.47
N SER A 571 -11.60 8.36 2.07
CA SER A 571 -12.10 7.33 3.00
C SER A 571 -11.05 6.83 3.99
N LYS A 572 -9.74 7.10 3.76
CA LYS A 572 -8.64 6.40 4.40
C LYS A 572 -7.69 7.32 5.17
N GLY A 573 -7.35 6.92 6.40
CA GLY A 573 -6.23 7.47 7.16
C GLY A 573 -6.30 8.96 7.53
N LEU A 574 -7.39 9.64 7.22
CA LEU A 574 -7.56 11.07 7.47
C LEU A 574 -8.47 11.31 8.68
N ASP A 575 -8.07 12.22 9.53
CA ASP A 575 -8.81 12.60 10.71
C ASP A 575 -9.12 14.11 10.67
N PHE A 576 -10.40 14.45 10.52
CA PHE A 576 -10.86 15.83 10.42
C PHE A 576 -11.90 16.14 11.52
N ASP A 577 -11.57 17.07 12.37
CA ASP A 577 -12.38 17.40 13.56
C ASP A 577 -13.66 18.18 13.26
N LYS A 578 -13.71 18.93 12.15
CA LYS A 578 -14.78 19.88 11.83
C LYS A 578 -15.78 19.34 10.81
N VAL A 579 -15.64 18.11 10.36
CA VAL A 579 -16.53 17.53 9.36
C VAL A 579 -17.83 17.08 10.00
N SER A 580 -18.91 17.78 9.69
CA SER A 580 -20.27 17.47 10.18
C SER A 580 -21.10 16.73 9.14
N VAL A 581 -20.86 16.98 7.85
CA VAL A 581 -21.65 16.43 6.75
C VAL A 581 -20.77 15.62 5.78
N VAL A 582 -21.25 14.44 5.42
CA VAL A 582 -20.67 13.60 4.36
C VAL A 582 -21.75 13.27 3.34
N GLY A 583 -21.51 13.56 2.07
CA GLY A 583 -22.37 13.21 0.96
C GLY A 583 -21.80 12.08 0.12
N ILE A 584 -22.52 10.96 -0.02
CA ILE A 584 -22.20 9.89 -0.97
C ILE A 584 -23.06 10.12 -2.21
N LEU A 585 -22.44 10.61 -3.29
CA LEU A 585 -23.18 11.11 -4.46
C LEU A 585 -23.85 10.00 -5.28
N ASN A 586 -23.25 8.82 -5.35
CA ASN A 586 -23.78 7.71 -6.15
C ASN A 586 -23.32 6.35 -5.61
N ALA A 587 -24.09 5.78 -4.70
CA ALA A 587 -23.80 4.44 -4.16
C ALA A 587 -23.94 3.34 -5.23
N ASP A 588 -24.84 3.51 -6.19
CA ASP A 588 -25.10 2.51 -7.24
C ASP A 588 -23.87 2.24 -8.11
N SER A 589 -22.98 3.23 -8.27
CA SER A 589 -21.73 3.06 -9.04
C SER A 589 -20.77 2.04 -8.42
N MET A 590 -20.87 1.82 -7.12
CA MET A 590 -20.10 0.80 -6.39
C MET A 590 -20.81 -0.54 -6.40
N LEU A 591 -22.12 -0.54 -6.16
CA LEU A 591 -22.95 -1.73 -6.08
C LEU A 591 -23.05 -2.47 -7.42
N ASN A 592 -23.08 -1.72 -8.52
CA ASN A 592 -23.24 -2.29 -9.87
C ASN A 592 -21.89 -2.52 -10.58
N TYR A 593 -20.75 -2.46 -9.86
CA TYR A 593 -19.47 -2.78 -10.46
C TYR A 593 -19.44 -4.26 -10.90
N PRO A 594 -18.92 -4.61 -12.09
CA PRO A 594 -18.98 -5.97 -12.62
C PRO A 594 -17.92 -6.88 -12.00
N ASP A 595 -17.99 -7.03 -10.69
CA ASP A 595 -17.12 -7.88 -9.88
C ASP A 595 -17.93 -8.56 -8.77
N PHE A 596 -17.60 -9.78 -8.43
CA PHE A 596 -18.28 -10.52 -7.35
C PHE A 596 -18.06 -9.91 -5.97
N ARG A 597 -17.04 -9.05 -5.82
CA ARG A 597 -16.76 -8.29 -4.60
C ARG A 597 -17.46 -6.93 -4.55
N ALA A 598 -18.30 -6.62 -5.55
CA ALA A 598 -18.91 -5.28 -5.66
C ALA A 598 -19.66 -4.86 -4.39
N TYR A 599 -20.49 -5.75 -3.83
CA TYR A 599 -21.23 -5.47 -2.59
C TYR A 599 -20.29 -5.35 -1.38
N GLU A 600 -19.27 -6.20 -1.28
CA GLU A 600 -18.25 -6.15 -0.23
C GLU A 600 -17.52 -4.79 -0.25
N HIS A 601 -17.01 -4.40 -1.40
CA HIS A 601 -16.31 -3.11 -1.56
C HIS A 601 -17.23 -1.91 -1.34
N ALA A 602 -18.50 -2.00 -1.77
CA ALA A 602 -19.49 -0.95 -1.57
C ALA A 602 -19.81 -0.76 -0.09
N PHE A 603 -20.08 -1.84 0.64
CA PHE A 603 -20.32 -1.80 2.09
C PHE A 603 -19.13 -1.18 2.82
N MET A 604 -17.93 -1.70 2.59
CA MET A 604 -16.68 -1.21 3.21
C MET A 604 -16.48 0.29 2.96
N MET A 605 -16.64 0.70 1.71
CA MET A 605 -16.43 2.10 1.32
C MET A 605 -17.47 3.02 1.94
N MET A 606 -18.75 2.66 1.89
CA MET A 606 -19.82 3.46 2.49
C MET A 606 -19.66 3.56 4.01
N ALA A 607 -19.33 2.46 4.69
CA ALA A 607 -19.10 2.45 6.13
C ALA A 607 -17.88 3.32 6.53
N GLN A 608 -16.78 3.23 5.79
CA GLN A 608 -15.57 4.01 6.04
C GLN A 608 -15.79 5.52 5.82
N VAL A 609 -16.41 5.87 4.70
CA VAL A 609 -16.70 7.29 4.36
C VAL A 609 -17.70 7.87 5.34
N SER A 610 -18.73 7.11 5.71
CA SER A 610 -19.69 7.52 6.73
C SER A 610 -19.01 7.77 8.08
N GLY A 611 -18.05 6.94 8.45
CA GLY A 611 -17.26 7.12 9.67
C GLY A 611 -16.46 8.42 9.77
N ARG A 612 -16.36 9.21 8.70
CA ARG A 612 -15.70 10.53 8.70
C ARG A 612 -16.59 11.65 9.24
N ALA A 613 -17.92 11.46 9.23
CA ALA A 613 -18.84 12.44 9.78
C ALA A 613 -18.93 12.37 11.30
N GLY A 614 -18.92 13.53 11.96
CA GLY A 614 -19.18 13.70 13.39
C GLY A 614 -18.00 13.34 14.29
N ARG A 615 -17.53 14.34 15.03
CA ARG A 615 -16.48 14.23 16.06
C ARG A 615 -16.66 15.33 17.12
N LYS A 616 -15.90 15.26 18.22
CA LYS A 616 -15.91 16.25 19.31
C LYS A 616 -17.32 16.51 19.90
N GLY A 617 -18.10 15.43 20.10
CA GLY A 617 -19.38 15.52 20.82
C GLY A 617 -20.61 15.85 19.98
N LYS A 618 -20.43 16.06 18.65
CA LYS A 618 -21.56 16.23 17.73
C LYS A 618 -21.73 14.99 16.84
N ARG A 619 -22.98 14.51 16.75
CA ARG A 619 -23.35 13.44 15.82
C ARG A 619 -23.30 13.99 14.39
N GLY A 620 -22.50 13.36 13.51
CA GLY A 620 -22.44 13.76 12.11
C GLY A 620 -23.63 13.28 11.29
N LYS A 621 -23.83 13.89 10.13
CA LYS A 621 -24.88 13.55 9.17
C LYS A 621 -24.27 13.02 7.87
N VAL A 622 -24.82 11.92 7.38
CA VAL A 622 -24.41 11.32 6.10
C VAL A 622 -25.62 11.30 5.17
N ILE A 623 -25.48 11.87 3.99
CA ILE A 623 -26.51 11.82 2.94
C ILE A 623 -26.06 10.78 1.90
N LEU A 624 -26.73 9.63 1.87
CA LEU A 624 -26.46 8.53 0.96
C LEU A 624 -27.46 8.56 -0.19
N GLN A 625 -27.02 8.94 -1.39
CA GLN A 625 -27.83 8.99 -2.60
C GLN A 625 -27.75 7.68 -3.37
N THR A 626 -28.91 7.05 -3.61
CA THR A 626 -29.02 5.80 -4.36
C THR A 626 -30.33 5.74 -5.13
N LYS A 627 -30.36 4.98 -6.22
CA LYS A 627 -31.57 4.61 -6.98
C LYS A 627 -32.25 3.36 -6.44
N SER A 628 -31.57 2.66 -5.55
CA SER A 628 -31.99 1.36 -5.02
C SER A 628 -31.98 1.35 -3.50
N PRO A 629 -32.81 2.22 -2.84
CA PRO A 629 -32.80 2.40 -1.39
C PRO A 629 -33.22 1.16 -0.61
N THR A 630 -33.93 0.23 -1.25
CA THR A 630 -34.44 -1.00 -0.63
C THR A 630 -33.48 -2.19 -0.67
N LEU A 631 -32.29 -2.03 -1.27
CA LEU A 631 -31.30 -3.11 -1.27
C LEU A 631 -30.84 -3.43 0.16
N PRO A 632 -30.76 -4.72 0.56
CA PRO A 632 -30.33 -5.13 1.91
C PRO A 632 -29.03 -4.47 2.36
N VAL A 633 -28.03 -4.39 1.48
CA VAL A 633 -26.74 -3.77 1.78
C VAL A 633 -26.86 -2.30 2.19
N ILE A 634 -27.82 -1.54 1.68
CA ILE A 634 -28.06 -0.14 2.07
C ILE A 634 -28.55 -0.09 3.52
N SER A 635 -29.54 -0.92 3.87
CA SER A 635 -30.02 -1.04 5.25
C SER A 635 -28.91 -1.47 6.22
N GLN A 636 -28.11 -2.44 5.83
CA GLN A 636 -26.97 -2.93 6.62
C GLN A 636 -25.91 -1.84 6.85
N VAL A 637 -25.64 -1.00 5.87
CA VAL A 637 -24.76 0.19 6.05
C VAL A 637 -25.36 1.20 7.02
N VAL A 638 -26.66 1.50 6.90
CA VAL A 638 -27.38 2.44 7.76
C VAL A 638 -27.31 2.01 9.23
N HIS A 639 -27.50 0.72 9.49
CA HIS A 639 -27.49 0.14 10.84
C HIS A 639 -26.10 -0.30 11.31
N ASN A 640 -25.06 -0.13 10.47
CA ASN A 640 -23.70 -0.65 10.72
C ASN A 640 -23.71 -2.16 11.03
N ASP A 641 -24.59 -2.90 10.37
CA ASP A 641 -24.78 -4.34 10.55
C ASP A 641 -23.84 -5.13 9.64
N TYR A 642 -22.57 -5.24 10.06
CA TYR A 642 -21.59 -6.05 9.36
C TYR A 642 -21.94 -7.56 9.41
N THR A 643 -22.51 -8.03 10.52
CA THR A 643 -22.79 -9.46 10.72
C THR A 643 -23.89 -9.94 9.78
N GLY A 644 -25.00 -9.20 9.67
CA GLY A 644 -26.06 -9.51 8.71
C GLY A 644 -25.55 -9.44 7.25
N PHE A 645 -24.80 -8.39 6.93
CA PHE A 645 -24.16 -8.25 5.64
C PHE A 645 -23.25 -9.45 5.30
N TYR A 646 -22.41 -9.88 6.25
CA TYR A 646 -21.53 -11.03 6.08
C TYR A 646 -22.30 -12.31 5.80
N GLN A 647 -23.36 -12.58 6.54
CA GLN A 647 -24.18 -13.79 6.37
C GLN A 647 -24.83 -13.84 4.98
N ASP A 648 -25.48 -12.76 4.56
CA ASP A 648 -26.14 -12.69 3.25
C ASP A 648 -25.13 -12.90 2.11
N LEU A 649 -23.99 -12.21 2.18
CA LEU A 649 -22.97 -12.31 1.16
C LEU A 649 -22.26 -13.67 1.17
N LEU A 650 -22.12 -14.32 2.32
CA LEU A 650 -21.49 -15.63 2.45
C LEU A 650 -22.32 -16.71 1.75
N GLU A 651 -23.67 -16.67 1.85
CA GLU A 651 -24.58 -17.57 1.15
C GLU A 651 -24.46 -17.41 -0.37
N GLU A 652 -24.45 -16.17 -0.86
CA GLU A 652 -24.22 -15.87 -2.28
C GLU A 652 -22.88 -16.42 -2.77
N ARG A 653 -21.79 -16.18 -2.02
CA ARG A 653 -20.45 -16.68 -2.34
C ARG A 653 -20.38 -18.20 -2.44
N ARG A 654 -21.10 -18.89 -1.57
CA ARG A 654 -21.20 -20.35 -1.61
C ARG A 654 -21.94 -20.82 -2.86
N ALA A 655 -23.09 -20.22 -3.15
CA ALA A 655 -23.91 -20.59 -4.30
C ALA A 655 -23.20 -20.39 -5.64
N PHE A 656 -22.40 -19.33 -5.77
CA PHE A 656 -21.67 -18.98 -7.01
C PHE A 656 -20.22 -19.44 -7.05
N HIS A 657 -19.78 -20.27 -6.09
CA HIS A 657 -18.43 -20.82 -6.04
C HIS A 657 -17.33 -19.73 -6.00
N TYR A 658 -17.44 -18.83 -5.01
CA TYR A 658 -16.47 -17.74 -4.78
C TYR A 658 -15.70 -17.90 -3.46
N PRO A 659 -14.59 -17.17 -3.27
CA PRO A 659 -13.94 -17.10 -1.97
C PRO A 659 -14.90 -16.60 -0.88
N PRO A 660 -14.84 -17.13 0.34
CA PRO A 660 -13.76 -17.93 0.95
C PRO A 660 -13.86 -19.45 0.70
N PHE A 661 -14.85 -19.97 -0.01
CA PHE A 661 -15.05 -21.40 -0.25
C PHE A 661 -14.19 -21.95 -1.40
N TYR A 662 -13.81 -21.08 -2.33
CA TYR A 662 -13.05 -21.39 -3.52
C TYR A 662 -11.85 -20.49 -3.67
N HIS A 663 -10.79 -21.00 -4.28
CA HIS A 663 -9.67 -20.21 -4.80
C HIS A 663 -9.91 -19.88 -6.26
N LEU A 664 -9.61 -18.66 -6.64
CA LEU A 664 -9.69 -18.22 -8.04
C LEU A 664 -8.28 -18.13 -8.63
N VAL A 665 -8.14 -18.63 -9.86
CA VAL A 665 -6.95 -18.42 -10.66
C VAL A 665 -7.37 -17.83 -12.01
N TYR A 666 -6.90 -16.61 -12.31
CA TYR A 666 -7.05 -16.03 -13.64
C TYR A 666 -5.84 -16.37 -14.48
N VAL A 667 -6.07 -16.93 -15.66
CA VAL A 667 -5.04 -17.19 -16.67
C VAL A 667 -5.20 -16.16 -17.77
N PHE A 668 -4.20 -15.31 -17.92
CA PHE A 668 -4.19 -14.28 -18.95
C PHE A 668 -3.27 -14.68 -20.09
N LEU A 669 -3.75 -14.46 -21.32
CA LEU A 669 -2.98 -14.60 -22.54
C LEU A 669 -2.89 -13.23 -23.21
N LYS A 670 -1.70 -12.84 -23.63
CA LYS A 670 -1.44 -11.57 -24.36
C LYS A 670 -0.70 -11.84 -25.65
N HIS A 671 -1.18 -11.26 -26.74
CA HIS A 671 -0.50 -11.32 -28.05
C HIS A 671 -0.83 -10.09 -28.90
N LYS A 672 0.10 -9.69 -29.81
CA LYS A 672 -0.12 -8.57 -30.73
C LYS A 672 -1.26 -8.85 -31.71
N HIS A 673 -1.31 -10.06 -32.26
CA HIS A 673 -2.34 -10.47 -33.22
C HIS A 673 -3.55 -11.08 -32.48
N GLU A 674 -4.74 -10.53 -32.72
CA GLU A 674 -5.95 -10.95 -32.03
C GLU A 674 -6.33 -12.39 -32.36
N GLN A 675 -6.18 -12.83 -33.60
CA GLN A 675 -6.49 -14.19 -34.03
C GLN A 675 -5.63 -15.24 -33.31
N VAL A 676 -4.31 -14.98 -33.20
CA VAL A 676 -3.36 -15.83 -32.49
C VAL A 676 -3.71 -15.91 -30.99
N CYS A 677 -4.02 -14.75 -30.38
CA CYS A 677 -4.42 -14.70 -28.99
C CYS A 677 -5.71 -15.48 -28.73
N HIS A 678 -6.69 -15.37 -29.63
CA HIS A 678 -7.96 -16.09 -29.56
C HIS A 678 -7.75 -17.60 -29.72
N GLN A 679 -7.06 -18.04 -30.77
CA GLN A 679 -6.81 -19.46 -31.03
C GLN A 679 -6.05 -20.11 -29.88
N ALA A 680 -4.96 -19.48 -29.41
CA ALA A 680 -4.19 -19.95 -28.27
C ALA A 680 -5.06 -20.06 -26.99
N SER A 681 -5.94 -19.09 -26.76
CA SER A 681 -6.82 -19.12 -25.60
C SER A 681 -7.88 -20.24 -25.68
N MET A 682 -8.39 -20.54 -26.85
CA MET A 682 -9.33 -21.66 -27.07
C MET A 682 -8.65 -23.00 -26.82
N GLU A 683 -7.45 -23.21 -27.38
CA GLU A 683 -6.68 -24.45 -27.22
C GLU A 683 -6.27 -24.67 -25.75
N LEU A 684 -5.77 -23.61 -25.09
CA LEU A 684 -5.46 -23.65 -23.66
C LEU A 684 -6.70 -23.92 -22.82
N GLY A 685 -7.84 -23.26 -23.12
CA GLY A 685 -9.10 -23.47 -22.44
C GLY A 685 -9.61 -24.91 -22.55
N GLN A 686 -9.51 -25.53 -23.71
CA GLN A 686 -9.84 -26.95 -23.91
C GLN A 686 -8.93 -27.86 -23.09
N THR A 687 -7.61 -27.61 -23.12
CA THR A 687 -6.64 -28.38 -22.34
C THR A 687 -6.96 -28.27 -20.82
N LEU A 688 -7.21 -27.08 -20.33
CA LEU A 688 -7.56 -26.87 -18.91
C LEU A 688 -8.89 -27.55 -18.54
N ARG A 689 -9.91 -27.48 -19.41
CA ARG A 689 -11.19 -28.19 -19.17
C ARG A 689 -11.04 -29.70 -19.13
N SER A 690 -10.13 -30.27 -19.94
CA SER A 690 -9.88 -31.72 -19.88
C SER A 690 -9.33 -32.18 -18.53
N TRP A 691 -8.68 -31.30 -17.77
CA TRP A 691 -8.13 -31.59 -16.44
C TRP A 691 -9.02 -31.15 -15.28
N PHE A 692 -9.70 -30.02 -15.42
CA PHE A 692 -10.43 -29.37 -14.33
C PHE A 692 -11.95 -29.35 -14.55
N GLY A 693 -12.46 -29.80 -15.70
CA GLY A 693 -13.90 -29.86 -15.99
C GLY A 693 -14.58 -28.49 -15.96
N ASP A 694 -15.76 -28.46 -15.34
CA ASP A 694 -16.62 -27.25 -15.24
C ASP A 694 -16.04 -26.12 -14.37
N ARG A 695 -14.93 -26.37 -13.68
CA ARG A 695 -14.19 -25.34 -12.93
C ARG A 695 -13.57 -24.27 -13.83
N VAL A 696 -13.49 -24.52 -15.15
CA VAL A 696 -12.85 -23.65 -16.13
C VAL A 696 -13.90 -22.86 -16.91
N LEU A 697 -13.90 -21.54 -16.72
CA LEU A 697 -14.81 -20.60 -17.38
C LEU A 697 -14.04 -19.75 -18.39
N GLY A 698 -14.69 -19.40 -19.49
CA GLY A 698 -14.06 -18.66 -20.60
C GLY A 698 -13.40 -19.62 -21.61
N PRO A 699 -12.47 -19.19 -22.50
CA PRO A 699 -11.81 -17.88 -22.54
C PRO A 699 -12.71 -16.73 -22.97
N ASP A 700 -12.48 -15.55 -22.39
CA ASP A 700 -13.24 -14.34 -22.72
C ASP A 700 -12.33 -13.09 -22.79
N LYS A 701 -12.89 -12.00 -23.33
CA LYS A 701 -12.24 -10.68 -23.32
C LYS A 701 -12.42 -10.06 -21.93
N PRO A 702 -11.34 -9.69 -21.23
CA PRO A 702 -11.48 -8.92 -19.98
C PRO A 702 -12.02 -7.51 -20.25
N ALA A 703 -12.44 -6.78 -19.20
CA ALA A 703 -12.94 -5.41 -19.31
C ALA A 703 -11.97 -4.50 -20.09
N VAL A 704 -10.67 -4.71 -19.91
CA VAL A 704 -9.62 -4.10 -20.73
C VAL A 704 -9.05 -5.17 -21.66
N ALA A 705 -9.66 -5.33 -22.83
CA ALA A 705 -9.30 -6.38 -23.78
C ALA A 705 -8.05 -6.07 -24.62
N LYS A 706 -7.54 -4.83 -24.57
CA LYS A 706 -6.33 -4.41 -25.30
C LYS A 706 -5.58 -3.35 -24.50
N VAL A 707 -4.27 -3.56 -24.33
CA VAL A 707 -3.36 -2.60 -23.69
C VAL A 707 -2.22 -2.32 -24.67
N LYS A 708 -2.04 -1.05 -25.05
CA LYS A 708 -1.12 -0.65 -26.12
C LYS A 708 -1.43 -1.46 -27.41
N THR A 709 -0.49 -2.29 -27.83
CA THR A 709 -0.65 -3.15 -29.03
C THR A 709 -1.03 -4.59 -28.73
N MET A 710 -1.17 -4.96 -27.44
CA MET A 710 -1.39 -6.33 -27.00
C MET A 710 -2.85 -6.62 -26.76
N ASN A 711 -3.42 -7.60 -27.45
CA ASN A 711 -4.76 -8.14 -27.20
C ASN A 711 -4.71 -9.12 -26.03
N ILE A 712 -5.75 -9.14 -25.22
CA ILE A 712 -5.83 -9.91 -23.98
C ILE A 712 -7.01 -10.86 -24.00
N ARG A 713 -6.80 -12.08 -23.53
CA ARG A 713 -7.82 -13.07 -23.20
C ARG A 713 -7.65 -13.53 -21.77
N LYS A 714 -8.76 -13.90 -21.13
CA LYS A 714 -8.80 -14.37 -19.74
C LYS A 714 -9.57 -15.68 -19.65
N ILE A 715 -8.99 -16.64 -18.93
CA ILE A 715 -9.65 -17.86 -18.48
C ILE A 715 -9.74 -17.78 -16.95
N VAL A 716 -10.87 -18.20 -16.38
CA VAL A 716 -11.10 -18.23 -14.94
C VAL A 716 -11.18 -19.68 -14.49
N ILE A 717 -10.45 -20.02 -13.44
CA ILE A 717 -10.51 -21.35 -12.81
C ILE A 717 -10.96 -21.16 -11.36
N LYS A 718 -12.02 -21.88 -10.97
CA LYS A 718 -12.56 -21.91 -9.60
C LYS A 718 -12.22 -23.25 -8.95
N LEU A 719 -11.45 -23.22 -7.87
CA LEU A 719 -10.91 -24.41 -7.22
C LEU A 719 -11.44 -24.49 -5.79
N GLU A 720 -12.08 -25.59 -5.43
CA GLU A 720 -12.59 -25.82 -4.07
C GLU A 720 -11.46 -25.84 -3.05
N ASN A 721 -11.74 -25.40 -1.82
CA ASN A 721 -10.85 -25.59 -0.71
C ASN A 721 -10.57 -27.09 -0.48
N GLY A 722 -9.33 -27.45 -0.25
CA GLY A 722 -8.92 -28.85 -0.04
C GLY A 722 -8.33 -29.55 -1.28
N ILE A 723 -8.46 -28.97 -2.48
CA ILE A 723 -7.72 -29.45 -3.65
C ILE A 723 -6.20 -29.31 -3.42
N ASN A 724 -5.43 -30.27 -3.92
CA ASN A 724 -3.98 -30.19 -3.90
C ASN A 724 -3.46 -29.06 -4.80
N GLN A 725 -3.29 -27.89 -4.22
CA GLN A 725 -2.85 -26.67 -4.89
C GLN A 725 -1.47 -26.82 -5.57
N ALA A 726 -0.58 -27.66 -5.04
CA ALA A 726 0.72 -27.91 -5.65
C ALA A 726 0.58 -28.63 -6.99
N LYS A 727 -0.29 -29.63 -7.04
CA LYS A 727 -0.58 -30.37 -8.27
C LYS A 727 -1.29 -29.50 -9.32
N VAL A 728 -2.22 -28.65 -8.89
CA VAL A 728 -2.86 -27.67 -9.79
C VAL A 728 -1.81 -26.76 -10.43
N ARG A 729 -0.91 -26.20 -9.63
CA ARG A 729 0.16 -25.33 -10.15
C ARG A 729 1.09 -26.06 -11.10
N GLU A 730 1.38 -27.32 -10.87
CA GLU A 730 2.18 -28.17 -11.77
C GLU A 730 1.50 -28.30 -13.15
N TYR A 731 0.20 -28.64 -13.18
CA TYR A 731 -0.58 -28.69 -14.43
C TYR A 731 -0.61 -27.36 -15.17
N LEU A 732 -0.82 -26.27 -14.46
CA LEU A 732 -0.86 -24.93 -15.06
C LEU A 732 0.51 -24.53 -15.65
N ARG A 733 1.61 -24.82 -14.96
CA ARG A 733 2.97 -24.60 -15.47
C ARG A 733 3.26 -25.45 -16.68
N TYR A 734 2.86 -26.72 -16.67
CA TYR A 734 3.00 -27.61 -17.81
C TYR A 734 2.24 -27.07 -19.04
N ALA A 735 1.00 -26.64 -18.85
CA ALA A 735 0.22 -26.05 -19.93
C ALA A 735 0.88 -24.77 -20.50
N GLN A 736 1.36 -23.88 -19.62
CA GLN A 736 2.07 -22.67 -20.01
C GLN A 736 3.33 -22.99 -20.82
N GLU A 737 4.13 -23.95 -20.36
CA GLU A 737 5.37 -24.36 -21.03
C GLU A 737 5.09 -24.99 -22.39
N LYS A 738 4.09 -25.87 -22.48
CA LYS A 738 3.66 -26.50 -23.74
C LYS A 738 3.27 -25.44 -24.77
N MET A 739 2.42 -24.49 -24.38
CA MET A 739 1.99 -23.39 -25.26
C MET A 739 3.13 -22.47 -25.68
N SER A 740 4.05 -22.17 -24.77
CA SER A 740 5.20 -21.29 -25.03
C SER A 740 6.25 -21.91 -25.99
N LYS A 741 6.30 -23.25 -26.05
CA LYS A 741 7.19 -23.98 -26.97
C LYS A 741 6.59 -24.20 -28.36
N ASP A 742 5.30 -23.95 -28.54
CA ASP A 742 4.61 -24.13 -29.81
C ASP A 742 4.97 -23.00 -30.80
N PRO A 743 5.56 -23.32 -31.95
CA PRO A 743 5.94 -22.29 -32.94
C PRO A 743 4.79 -21.45 -33.48
N ARG A 744 3.55 -21.99 -33.46
CA ARG A 744 2.33 -21.26 -33.87
C ARG A 744 2.05 -20.03 -32.99
N TYR A 745 2.51 -20.07 -31.75
CA TYR A 745 2.22 -19.06 -30.71
C TYR A 745 3.47 -18.27 -30.30
N GLY A 746 4.36 -18.01 -31.25
CA GLY A 746 5.55 -17.18 -30.99
C GLY A 746 5.19 -15.83 -30.34
N ALA A 747 5.94 -15.41 -29.34
CA ALA A 747 5.72 -14.19 -28.55
C ALA A 747 4.40 -14.14 -27.73
N LEU A 748 3.67 -15.26 -27.60
CA LEU A 748 2.55 -15.37 -26.66
C LEU A 748 3.04 -15.24 -25.22
N GLN A 749 2.41 -14.35 -24.49
CA GLN A 749 2.65 -14.19 -23.05
C GLN A 749 1.49 -14.82 -22.28
N ILE A 750 1.80 -15.78 -21.41
CA ILE A 750 0.83 -16.39 -20.50
C ILE A 750 1.28 -16.09 -19.08
N TYR A 751 0.38 -15.56 -18.26
CA TYR A 751 0.65 -15.31 -16.84
C TYR A 751 -0.58 -15.57 -15.98
N PHE A 752 -0.34 -15.78 -14.70
CA PHE A 752 -1.37 -16.13 -13.74
C PHE A 752 -1.60 -14.99 -12.74
N ASP A 753 -2.85 -14.88 -12.29
CA ASP A 753 -3.21 -14.08 -11.14
C ASP A 753 -3.98 -14.98 -10.17
N VAL A 754 -3.31 -15.36 -9.10
CA VAL A 754 -3.85 -16.26 -8.07
C VAL A 754 -4.47 -15.40 -6.97
N ASP A 755 -5.68 -15.76 -6.54
CA ASP A 755 -6.50 -15.00 -5.60
C ASP A 755 -6.61 -13.51 -6.02
N PRO A 756 -7.23 -13.22 -7.18
CA PRO A 756 -7.40 -11.85 -7.68
C PRO A 756 -8.31 -11.02 -6.77
N MET A 757 -8.03 -9.70 -6.72
CA MET A 757 -8.76 -8.73 -5.91
C MET A 757 -9.36 -7.63 -6.78
#